data_46da0db538cfafc08f72bc220b5a383f
#
_entry.id   46da0db538cfafc08f72bc220b5a383f
#
_cell.length_a   1.000
_cell.length_b   1.000
_cell.length_c   1.000
_cell.angle_alpha   90.00
_cell.angle_beta   90.00
_cell.angle_gamma   90.00
#
_symmetry.space_group_name_H-M   'P 1'
#
loop_
_entity.id
_entity.type
_entity.pdbx_description
1 polymer ?
#
loop_
_entity_poly.entity_id
_entity_poly.type
_entity_poly.pdbx_seq_one_letter_code
_entity_poly.pdbx_strand_id
1 'polypeptide(L)'
;MRFSTGKVAVLALALCQSTYAYGLKATILADTNRDGKVDVKGDSDIKAKTTWTPERGALFLANIGDTNQRCSKIWGPSQDIPFVDGEGYLDECNDAIGNVQRNPKYLAPLRTLPIAKLSASAKGRVHVTNKVAASKVRIFVKEGTEWTYVGANYTFTAEDLRGGLELGIDARDVRRPKGWDGKAQVHFTVSDGAQKATDSVALRVAPVLTHHHVQPAERVFSTGADEDIIQGRFVADLEKNAAAAGIDEPVFLFDNGDIWTQDFFEPGYTSIPGPDGPIVLRVMIRSVQSTRYSGRDVFHQLRNDKVGAVQHHGDGDTIDSTGNLETIPPYKYKGKNYPAGRIIQGQWEGRKPLMFNFLKAQQVQDPVALDTAWLAVGHVDEFLQFLPSDNERGWVLVVDDPVAGVELLKKASREGHGSMKALSRPHLPGEDPVEYCLPKETIDQVLKLKKFESINKMAAQRIEGNIAILKRETGLTDDEIFRVPATFYYAFSDGWTCNISPTNSTNPGAIPTPGPFSTPGPSTGPSLSKKAVGGGPVFKAKSIIEAAQPHGPVHIGRREVDEKNQLVAFYPGTVNGVVLADSFVLAPKPWGPVIDGEDIIAKAVQETYARASFNVTFQDDWFSHHVGMGEVHCGTNTWRTTDTKWW
;
A
#
# COMPACT_ATOMS: atom_id res chain seq x y z
N MET A 1 20.26 35.31 -106.83
CA MET A 1 21.48 34.53 -106.71
C MET A 1 21.94 34.55 -105.25
N ARG A 2 22.30 33.43 -104.77
CA ARG A 2 22.85 33.00 -103.47
C ARG A 2 21.75 32.41 -102.49
N PHE A 3 21.85 31.13 -102.44
CA PHE A 3 21.13 30.29 -101.50
C PHE A 3 21.83 30.40 -100.09
N SER A 4 21.01 30.52 -99.07
CA SER A 4 21.46 30.41 -97.69
C SER A 4 20.81 29.19 -97.07
N THR A 5 21.66 28.21 -96.66
CA THR A 5 21.29 26.99 -96.03
C THR A 5 20.93 27.25 -94.57
N GLY A 6 19.66 26.97 -94.20
CA GLY A 6 19.21 27.00 -92.83
C GLY A 6 19.64 25.74 -92.07
N LYS A 7 20.33 25.89 -90.89
CA LYS A 7 20.64 24.82 -89.95
C LYS A 7 19.45 24.61 -89.00
N VAL A 8 18.84 23.46 -89.08
CA VAL A 8 17.84 23.01 -88.07
C VAL A 8 18.58 22.56 -86.81
N ALA A 9 18.38 23.27 -85.71
CA ALA A 9 18.82 22.90 -84.41
C ALA A 9 17.75 22.02 -83.69
N VAL A 10 18.06 20.77 -83.50
CA VAL A 10 17.21 19.86 -82.68
C VAL A 10 17.47 20.13 -81.20
N LEU A 11 16.48 20.71 -80.52
CA LEU A 11 16.55 20.91 -79.07
C LEU A 11 16.08 19.62 -78.35
N ALA A 12 17.03 18.88 -77.81
CA ALA A 12 16.71 17.75 -76.91
C ALA A 12 16.25 18.28 -75.56
N LEU A 13 14.97 18.21 -75.25
CA LEU A 13 14.43 18.43 -73.89
C LEU A 13 14.82 17.24 -73.02
N ALA A 14 15.83 17.43 -72.17
CA ALA A 14 16.11 16.52 -71.05
C ALA A 14 15.05 16.76 -69.97
N LEU A 15 14.08 15.87 -69.91
CA LEU A 15 13.17 15.75 -68.78
C LEU A 15 13.96 15.31 -67.53
N CYS A 16 14.40 16.28 -66.71
CA CYS A 16 14.85 16.05 -65.37
C CYS A 16 13.65 15.60 -64.52
N GLN A 17 13.36 14.32 -64.45
CA GLN A 17 12.51 13.76 -63.42
C GLN A 17 13.22 13.97 -62.08
N SER A 18 12.82 15.04 -61.35
CA SER A 18 13.15 15.19 -59.96
C SER A 18 12.44 14.06 -59.21
N THR A 19 13.11 12.94 -59.00
CA THR A 19 12.76 11.94 -58.04
C THR A 19 12.85 12.63 -56.67
N TYR A 20 11.74 13.09 -56.12
CA TYR A 20 11.67 13.37 -54.72
C TYR A 20 11.99 12.06 -54.01
N ALA A 21 13.22 11.96 -53.52
CA ALA A 21 13.65 10.88 -52.65
C ALA A 21 12.80 11.05 -51.36
N TYR A 22 11.72 10.28 -51.26
CA TYR A 22 11.01 10.13 -50.00
C TYR A 22 12.02 9.54 -48.99
N GLY A 23 12.52 10.41 -48.11
CA GLY A 23 13.42 9.95 -47.06
C GLY A 23 12.71 8.91 -46.18
N LEU A 24 13.42 7.83 -45.88
CA LEU A 24 12.91 6.82 -44.94
C LEU A 24 12.52 7.49 -43.62
N LYS A 25 11.31 7.21 -43.10
CA LYS A 25 10.80 7.76 -41.85
C LYS A 25 10.33 6.62 -40.95
N ALA A 26 10.86 6.54 -39.74
CA ALA A 26 10.37 5.70 -38.66
C ALA A 26 9.48 6.54 -37.73
N THR A 27 8.38 5.98 -37.22
CA THR A 27 7.56 6.64 -36.20
C THR A 27 7.03 5.60 -35.23
N ILE A 28 7.30 5.80 -33.92
CA ILE A 28 6.72 5.03 -32.82
C ILE A 28 5.96 5.93 -31.89
N LEU A 29 4.79 5.46 -31.43
CA LEU A 29 3.84 6.21 -30.61
C LEU A 29 3.43 5.39 -29.39
N ALA A 30 3.09 6.09 -28.32
CA ALA A 30 2.45 5.59 -27.11
C ALA A 30 1.41 6.62 -26.66
N ASP A 31 0.53 6.29 -25.76
CA ASP A 31 -0.47 7.20 -25.17
C ASP A 31 0.21 8.28 -24.31
N THR A 32 0.73 9.33 -24.96
CA THR A 32 1.49 10.40 -24.28
C THR A 32 0.60 11.49 -23.71
N ASN A 33 -0.63 11.63 -24.18
CA ASN A 33 -1.64 12.56 -23.67
C ASN A 33 -2.48 11.94 -22.53
N ARG A 34 -2.34 10.61 -22.29
CA ARG A 34 -2.99 9.84 -21.23
C ARG A 34 -4.52 9.79 -21.34
N ASP A 35 -5.02 9.71 -22.57
CA ASP A 35 -6.46 9.55 -22.86
C ASP A 35 -6.89 8.07 -22.97
N GLY A 36 -5.94 7.13 -22.81
CA GLY A 36 -6.16 5.69 -22.87
C GLY A 36 -6.03 5.10 -24.28
N LYS A 37 -5.66 5.88 -25.30
CA LYS A 37 -5.55 5.44 -26.69
C LYS A 37 -4.26 5.95 -27.32
N VAL A 38 -3.70 5.19 -28.26
CA VAL A 38 -2.58 5.66 -29.08
C VAL A 38 -3.12 6.25 -30.37
N ASP A 39 -2.93 7.53 -30.57
CA ASP A 39 -3.40 8.25 -31.76
C ASP A 39 -2.44 8.04 -32.94
N VAL A 40 -2.81 7.11 -33.83
CA VAL A 40 -2.04 6.79 -35.06
C VAL A 40 -2.44 7.63 -36.27
N LYS A 41 -3.50 8.42 -36.18
CA LYS A 41 -4.04 9.23 -37.29
C LYS A 41 -3.83 10.73 -37.11
N GLY A 42 -3.86 11.21 -35.88
CA GLY A 42 -3.64 12.60 -35.50
C GLY A 42 -2.22 12.85 -34.99
N ASP A 43 -2.07 13.88 -34.19
CA ASP A 43 -0.79 14.35 -33.66
C ASP A 43 -0.75 14.45 -32.11
N SER A 44 -1.84 14.05 -31.43
CA SER A 44 -1.97 14.20 -29.98
C SER A 44 -0.87 13.46 -29.21
N ASP A 45 -0.34 12.35 -29.75
CA ASP A 45 0.76 11.56 -29.17
C ASP A 45 2.14 11.86 -29.76
N ILE A 46 2.22 12.80 -30.72
CA ILE A 46 3.50 13.17 -31.35
C ILE A 46 4.22 14.25 -30.55
N LYS A 47 3.48 15.24 -30.03
CA LYS A 47 4.05 16.38 -29.32
C LYS A 47 4.77 15.94 -28.04
N ALA A 48 6.05 16.30 -27.91
CA ALA A 48 6.90 16.05 -26.74
C ALA A 48 7.01 14.57 -26.33
N LYS A 49 6.75 13.62 -27.21
CA LYS A 49 6.75 12.18 -26.91
C LYS A 49 8.10 11.60 -26.46
N THR A 50 9.20 12.30 -26.74
CA THR A 50 10.55 11.88 -26.37
C THR A 50 10.96 12.29 -24.95
N THR A 51 10.09 13.05 -24.26
CA THR A 51 10.32 13.54 -22.90
C THR A 51 9.13 13.20 -22.03
N TRP A 52 9.38 12.57 -20.88
CA TRP A 52 8.35 12.30 -19.88
C TRP A 52 8.34 13.41 -18.82
N THR A 53 7.17 13.97 -18.52
CA THR A 53 6.93 14.91 -17.42
C THR A 53 5.75 14.45 -16.56
N PRO A 54 5.53 15.01 -15.37
CA PRO A 54 4.33 14.70 -14.57
C PRO A 54 3.01 14.96 -15.32
N GLU A 55 2.98 15.96 -16.21
CA GLU A 55 1.78 16.39 -16.93
C GLU A 55 1.58 15.65 -18.26
N ARG A 56 2.64 15.06 -18.82
CA ARG A 56 2.60 14.42 -20.12
C ARG A 56 3.65 13.34 -20.30
N GLY A 57 3.29 12.28 -21.00
CA GLY A 57 4.16 11.14 -21.31
C GLY A 57 3.49 9.83 -20.95
N ALA A 58 3.76 8.81 -21.72
CA ALA A 58 3.10 7.52 -21.58
C ALA A 58 3.44 6.81 -20.28
N LEU A 59 2.51 5.98 -19.82
CA LEU A 59 2.64 5.16 -18.61
C LEU A 59 2.55 3.68 -18.98
N PHE A 60 3.19 2.81 -18.18
CA PHE A 60 3.06 1.36 -18.27
C PHE A 60 3.11 0.73 -16.88
N LEU A 61 2.52 -0.47 -16.72
CA LEU A 61 2.42 -1.15 -15.42
C LEU A 61 3.62 -2.09 -15.16
N ALA A 62 3.96 -2.25 -13.90
CA ALA A 62 4.67 -3.42 -13.44
C ALA A 62 3.68 -4.60 -13.36
N ASN A 63 3.95 -5.68 -14.12
CA ASN A 63 3.07 -6.84 -14.20
C ASN A 63 3.43 -7.86 -13.12
N ILE A 64 3.20 -7.47 -11.86
CA ILE A 64 3.61 -8.19 -10.64
C ILE A 64 2.50 -9.04 -10.02
N GLY A 65 1.47 -9.39 -10.81
CA GLY A 65 0.46 -10.38 -10.45
C GLY A 65 0.98 -11.82 -10.47
N ASP A 66 0.09 -12.77 -10.25
CA ASP A 66 0.38 -14.21 -10.31
C ASP A 66 -0.78 -14.98 -10.97
N THR A 67 -0.86 -14.90 -12.28
CA THR A 67 -1.88 -15.56 -13.07
C THR A 67 -1.87 -17.08 -12.82
N ASN A 68 -3.05 -17.62 -12.50
CA ASN A 68 -3.28 -19.01 -12.10
C ASN A 68 -2.56 -19.42 -10.80
N GLN A 69 -2.15 -18.46 -9.97
CA GLN A 69 -1.44 -18.72 -8.71
C GLN A 69 -0.20 -19.62 -8.90
N ARG A 70 0.53 -19.39 -9.97
CA ARG A 70 1.67 -20.22 -10.38
C ARG A 70 2.80 -20.17 -9.36
N CYS A 71 3.08 -18.99 -8.81
CA CYS A 71 4.12 -18.79 -7.81
C CYS A 71 3.71 -19.37 -6.46
N SER A 72 2.49 -19.12 -6.02
CA SER A 72 1.94 -19.64 -4.76
C SER A 72 1.97 -21.17 -4.73
N LYS A 73 1.64 -21.84 -5.85
CA LYS A 73 1.70 -23.30 -5.96
C LYS A 73 3.11 -23.90 -5.88
N ILE A 74 4.15 -23.12 -6.23
CA ILE A 74 5.55 -23.56 -6.13
C ILE A 74 6.01 -23.57 -4.67
N TRP A 75 5.61 -22.58 -3.90
CA TRP A 75 6.12 -22.35 -2.56
C TRP A 75 5.38 -23.15 -1.47
N GLY A 76 4.15 -23.60 -1.73
CA GLY A 76 3.32 -24.22 -0.72
C GLY A 76 2.79 -23.21 0.33
N PRO A 77 2.24 -23.68 1.45
CA PRO A 77 1.79 -22.83 2.54
C PRO A 77 2.93 -21.98 3.13
N SER A 78 2.64 -20.74 3.48
CA SER A 78 3.64 -19.78 4.02
C SER A 78 4.35 -20.28 5.27
N GLN A 79 3.65 -21.08 6.10
CA GLN A 79 4.15 -21.66 7.34
C GLN A 79 5.27 -22.71 7.11
N ASP A 80 5.25 -23.40 5.98
CA ASP A 80 6.20 -24.47 5.66
C ASP A 80 7.51 -23.94 5.01
N ILE A 81 7.56 -22.65 4.68
CA ILE A 81 8.72 -22.05 4.02
C ILE A 81 9.71 -21.59 5.08
N PRO A 82 10.94 -22.16 5.12
CA PRO A 82 11.98 -21.70 6.03
C PRO A 82 12.22 -20.19 5.86
N PHE A 83 12.45 -19.50 6.98
CA PHE A 83 12.92 -18.12 6.92
C PHE A 83 14.28 -18.10 6.22
N VAL A 84 14.37 -17.35 5.13
CA VAL A 84 15.62 -17.03 4.44
C VAL A 84 15.81 -15.53 4.47
N ASP A 85 17.00 -15.12 4.84
CA ASP A 85 17.36 -13.71 4.95
C ASP A 85 17.00 -12.96 3.65
N GLY A 86 16.22 -11.88 3.81
CA GLY A 86 15.79 -11.04 2.70
C GLY A 86 14.62 -11.52 1.85
N GLU A 87 14.20 -12.79 1.89
CA GLU A 87 13.03 -13.36 1.18
C GLU A 87 12.75 -12.82 -0.25
N GLY A 88 13.82 -12.44 -0.98
CA GLY A 88 13.71 -11.87 -2.33
C GLY A 88 12.99 -12.75 -3.34
N TYR A 89 12.96 -14.07 -3.09
CA TYR A 89 12.26 -15.02 -3.93
C TYR A 89 10.75 -14.74 -4.08
N LEU A 90 10.11 -14.08 -3.09
CA LEU A 90 8.71 -13.70 -3.15
C LEU A 90 8.45 -12.66 -4.26
N ASP A 91 9.32 -11.64 -4.38
CA ASP A 91 9.24 -10.65 -5.45
C ASP A 91 9.68 -11.21 -6.81
N GLU A 92 10.63 -12.15 -6.83
CA GLU A 92 11.21 -12.69 -8.06
C GLU A 92 10.20 -13.52 -8.86
N CYS A 93 9.23 -14.14 -8.20
CA CYS A 93 8.17 -14.90 -8.88
C CYS A 93 6.91 -14.04 -9.06
N ASN A 94 6.61 -13.69 -10.32
CA ASN A 94 5.40 -12.95 -10.73
C ASN A 94 5.12 -13.16 -12.22
N ASP A 95 4.09 -12.52 -12.78
CA ASP A 95 3.72 -12.62 -14.19
C ASP A 95 4.77 -12.06 -15.14
N ALA A 96 5.63 -11.16 -14.65
CA ALA A 96 6.69 -10.58 -15.46
C ALA A 96 8.00 -11.37 -15.46
N ILE A 97 8.09 -12.50 -14.75
CA ILE A 97 9.28 -13.34 -14.80
C ILE A 97 9.45 -13.99 -16.17
N GLY A 98 10.70 -13.97 -16.68
CA GLY A 98 11.02 -14.51 -18.01
C GLY A 98 10.41 -13.68 -19.15
N ASN A 99 10.20 -14.31 -20.29
CA ASN A 99 9.80 -13.65 -21.53
C ASN A 99 8.40 -14.08 -22.03
N VAL A 100 7.70 -14.86 -21.24
CA VAL A 100 6.32 -15.29 -21.56
C VAL A 100 5.35 -14.21 -21.10
N GLN A 101 4.42 -13.79 -21.98
CA GLN A 101 3.29 -12.94 -21.59
C GLN A 101 2.21 -13.79 -20.95
N ARG A 102 1.88 -13.51 -19.69
CA ARG A 102 0.90 -14.26 -18.91
C ARG A 102 -0.40 -13.50 -18.70
N ASN A 103 -0.31 -12.18 -18.70
CA ASN A 103 -1.47 -11.32 -18.48
C ASN A 103 -1.40 -10.07 -19.39
N PRO A 104 -1.80 -10.20 -20.66
CA PRO A 104 -1.70 -9.09 -21.63
C PRO A 104 -2.62 -7.91 -21.33
N LYS A 105 -3.57 -8.05 -20.42
CA LYS A 105 -4.44 -6.96 -19.94
C LYS A 105 -3.63 -5.76 -19.42
N TYR A 106 -2.44 -6.01 -18.85
CA TYR A 106 -1.60 -4.99 -18.25
C TYR A 106 -0.51 -4.44 -19.17
N LEU A 107 -0.53 -4.81 -20.46
CA LEU A 107 0.35 -4.22 -21.45
C LEU A 107 -0.09 -2.80 -21.81
N ALA A 108 0.78 -1.82 -21.68
CA ALA A 108 0.56 -0.48 -22.24
C ALA A 108 0.80 -0.51 -23.75
N PRO A 109 -0.07 0.11 -24.57
CA PRO A 109 0.03 0.01 -26.02
C PRO A 109 1.18 0.86 -26.58
N LEU A 110 1.90 0.28 -27.54
CA LEU A 110 2.81 0.99 -28.44
C LEU A 110 2.39 0.71 -29.90
N ARG A 111 2.55 1.69 -30.78
CA ARG A 111 2.21 1.56 -32.19
C ARG A 111 3.32 2.16 -33.07
N THR A 112 3.63 1.50 -34.20
CA THR A 112 4.41 2.16 -35.24
C THR A 112 3.52 2.52 -36.42
N LEU A 113 3.84 3.62 -37.10
CA LEU A 113 3.14 3.96 -38.33
C LEU A 113 3.58 3.07 -39.48
N PRO A 114 2.68 2.67 -40.40
CA PRO A 114 3.00 1.93 -41.61
C PRO A 114 4.04 2.63 -42.48
N ILE A 115 4.96 1.88 -43.08
CA ILE A 115 5.98 2.40 -43.99
C ILE A 115 5.81 1.73 -45.34
N ALA A 116 4.98 2.33 -46.24
CA ALA A 116 4.51 1.71 -47.46
C ALA A 116 5.63 1.37 -48.47
N LYS A 117 6.67 2.23 -48.57
CA LYS A 117 7.71 2.11 -49.61
C LYS A 117 9.01 1.56 -49.04
N LEU A 118 9.07 0.25 -48.79
CA LEU A 118 10.25 -0.45 -48.31
C LEU A 118 10.68 -1.51 -49.32
N SER A 119 12.00 -1.71 -49.50
CA SER A 119 12.50 -2.88 -50.22
C SER A 119 12.21 -4.18 -49.44
N ALA A 120 12.31 -5.32 -50.12
CA ALA A 120 12.11 -6.61 -49.46
C ALA A 120 13.21 -6.93 -48.40
N SER A 121 14.36 -6.26 -48.49
CA SER A 121 15.48 -6.44 -47.57
C SER A 121 15.41 -5.53 -46.34
N ALA A 122 14.44 -4.62 -46.27
CA ALA A 122 14.29 -3.72 -45.13
C ALA A 122 14.12 -4.47 -43.81
N LYS A 123 14.70 -3.94 -42.76
CA LYS A 123 14.68 -4.51 -41.40
C LYS A 123 14.30 -3.44 -40.37
N GLY A 124 13.50 -3.85 -39.38
CA GLY A 124 13.13 -3.02 -38.23
C GLY A 124 13.60 -3.61 -36.91
N ARG A 125 13.85 -2.74 -35.93
CA ARG A 125 14.16 -3.14 -34.53
C ARG A 125 13.48 -2.20 -33.56
N VAL A 126 12.93 -2.77 -32.46
CA VAL A 126 12.43 -2.03 -31.30
C VAL A 126 13.28 -2.40 -30.10
N HIS A 127 13.79 -1.43 -29.38
CA HIS A 127 14.72 -1.70 -28.27
C HIS A 127 14.78 -0.52 -27.29
N VAL A 128 15.30 -0.78 -26.09
CA VAL A 128 15.62 0.21 -25.06
C VAL A 128 17.15 0.27 -24.93
N THR A 129 17.73 1.47 -25.03
CA THR A 129 19.19 1.64 -25.04
C THR A 129 19.82 1.67 -23.66
N ASN A 130 19.12 2.23 -22.65
CA ASN A 130 19.59 2.22 -21.28
C ASN A 130 19.56 0.79 -20.72
N LYS A 131 20.71 0.25 -20.32
CA LYS A 131 20.85 -1.14 -19.87
C LYS A 131 20.00 -1.47 -18.64
N VAL A 132 19.89 -0.55 -17.67
CA VAL A 132 19.07 -0.74 -16.47
C VAL A 132 17.59 -0.79 -16.84
N ALA A 133 17.10 0.18 -17.62
CA ALA A 133 15.73 0.17 -18.10
C ALA A 133 15.44 -1.08 -18.96
N ALA A 134 16.35 -1.47 -19.86
CA ALA A 134 16.19 -2.65 -20.71
C ALA A 134 16.07 -3.96 -19.91
N SER A 135 16.71 -4.07 -18.76
CA SER A 135 16.55 -5.24 -17.88
C SER A 135 15.23 -5.24 -17.09
N LYS A 136 14.59 -4.07 -16.95
CA LYS A 136 13.37 -3.89 -16.15
C LYS A 136 12.08 -3.88 -16.99
N VAL A 137 12.16 -3.72 -18.32
CA VAL A 137 10.97 -3.70 -19.17
C VAL A 137 10.90 -4.92 -20.09
N ARG A 138 9.69 -5.26 -20.54
CA ARG A 138 9.44 -6.25 -21.57
C ARG A 138 8.62 -5.60 -22.67
N ILE A 139 8.98 -5.86 -23.92
CA ILE A 139 8.24 -5.43 -25.10
C ILE A 139 7.76 -6.68 -25.84
N PHE A 140 6.52 -6.66 -26.28
CA PHE A 140 5.90 -7.74 -27.03
C PHE A 140 5.31 -7.21 -28.34
N VAL A 141 5.31 -8.00 -29.38
CA VAL A 141 4.55 -7.76 -30.60
C VAL A 141 3.34 -8.66 -30.64
N LYS A 142 2.21 -8.14 -31.08
CA LYS A 142 0.98 -8.89 -31.25
C LYS A 142 0.95 -9.56 -32.63
N GLU A 143 0.81 -10.86 -32.65
CA GLU A 143 0.69 -11.70 -33.87
C GLU A 143 -0.63 -12.48 -33.78
N GLY A 144 -1.67 -11.99 -34.46
CA GLY A 144 -3.01 -12.51 -34.29
C GLY A 144 -3.56 -12.28 -32.88
N THR A 145 -3.75 -13.35 -32.10
CA THR A 145 -4.19 -13.32 -30.70
C THR A 145 -3.03 -13.43 -29.71
N GLU A 146 -1.83 -13.79 -30.18
CA GLU A 146 -0.68 -14.09 -29.35
C GLU A 146 0.25 -12.89 -29.20
N TRP A 147 1.05 -12.90 -28.13
CA TRP A 147 2.04 -11.89 -27.83
C TRP A 147 3.45 -12.50 -27.80
N THR A 148 4.28 -12.14 -28.78
CA THR A 148 5.65 -12.62 -28.93
C THR A 148 6.65 -11.63 -28.33
N TYR A 149 7.58 -12.11 -27.50
CA TYR A 149 8.59 -11.27 -26.85
C TYR A 149 9.59 -10.69 -27.86
N VAL A 150 9.74 -9.36 -27.82
CA VAL A 150 10.70 -8.61 -28.64
C VAL A 150 12.04 -8.49 -27.90
N GLY A 151 12.89 -9.50 -28.05
CA GLY A 151 14.23 -9.52 -27.45
C GLY A 151 15.21 -8.62 -28.20
N ALA A 152 16.43 -8.49 -27.64
CA ALA A 152 17.47 -7.60 -28.18
C ALA A 152 17.86 -7.89 -29.64
N ASN A 153 17.74 -9.16 -30.10
CA ASN A 153 18.07 -9.60 -31.45
C ASN A 153 16.83 -9.76 -32.36
N TYR A 154 15.64 -9.45 -31.87
CA TYR A 154 14.41 -9.55 -32.66
C TYR A 154 14.44 -8.54 -33.82
N THR A 155 14.07 -9.00 -35.00
CA THR A 155 14.08 -8.17 -36.22
C THR A 155 12.76 -8.31 -36.96
N PHE A 156 12.11 -7.18 -37.19
CA PHE A 156 10.89 -7.10 -37.99
C PHE A 156 11.23 -7.11 -39.49
N THR A 157 10.40 -7.78 -40.26
CA THR A 157 10.54 -7.89 -41.73
C THR A 157 9.98 -6.64 -42.44
N ALA A 158 10.26 -6.51 -43.73
CA ALA A 158 9.67 -5.44 -44.54
C ALA A 158 8.13 -5.51 -44.59
N GLU A 159 7.54 -6.70 -44.49
CA GLU A 159 6.10 -6.92 -44.48
C GLU A 159 5.49 -6.37 -43.19
N ASP A 160 6.05 -6.73 -42.03
CA ASP A 160 5.63 -6.21 -40.72
C ASP A 160 5.65 -4.69 -40.70
N LEU A 161 6.73 -4.10 -41.22
CA LEU A 161 6.94 -2.65 -41.22
C LEU A 161 5.97 -1.91 -42.16
N ARG A 162 5.55 -2.55 -43.28
CA ARG A 162 4.54 -1.97 -44.17
C ARG A 162 3.14 -1.96 -43.53
N GLY A 163 2.85 -2.94 -42.69
CA GLY A 163 1.59 -3.01 -41.93
C GLY A 163 1.54 -2.05 -40.74
N GLY A 164 2.71 -1.71 -40.20
CA GLY A 164 2.83 -1.08 -38.88
C GLY A 164 2.73 -2.11 -37.76
N LEU A 165 3.39 -1.85 -36.65
CA LEU A 165 3.48 -2.80 -35.52
C LEU A 165 2.47 -2.48 -34.43
N GLU A 166 1.77 -3.50 -33.98
CA GLU A 166 1.01 -3.48 -32.73
C GLU A 166 1.89 -4.08 -31.62
N LEU A 167 2.33 -3.23 -30.69
CA LEU A 167 3.24 -3.61 -29.62
C LEU A 167 2.61 -3.32 -28.26
N GLY A 168 3.10 -4.02 -27.23
CA GLY A 168 2.78 -3.80 -25.83
C GLY A 168 4.02 -3.78 -24.97
N ILE A 169 4.00 -2.99 -23.89
CA ILE A 169 5.10 -2.87 -22.93
C ILE A 169 4.59 -3.04 -21.50
N ASP A 170 5.34 -3.78 -20.68
CA ASP A 170 5.18 -3.84 -19.23
C ASP A 170 6.54 -3.80 -18.52
N ALA A 171 6.53 -3.75 -17.17
CA ALA A 171 7.73 -3.85 -16.37
C ALA A 171 7.77 -5.13 -15.52
N ARG A 172 8.99 -5.54 -15.18
CA ARG A 172 9.29 -6.65 -14.28
C ARG A 172 9.22 -6.27 -12.80
N ASP A 173 9.27 -4.96 -12.52
CA ASP A 173 9.38 -4.44 -11.16
C ASP A 173 8.86 -2.99 -11.11
N VAL A 174 8.53 -2.55 -9.92
CA VAL A 174 8.19 -1.17 -9.59
C VAL A 174 9.44 -0.33 -9.37
N ARG A 175 9.29 0.96 -9.12
CA ARG A 175 10.42 1.81 -8.73
C ARG A 175 10.90 1.46 -7.32
N ARG A 176 12.23 1.45 -7.15
CA ARG A 176 12.87 1.17 -5.87
C ARG A 176 13.83 2.29 -5.47
N PRO A 177 14.06 2.54 -4.16
CA PRO A 177 15.08 3.49 -3.70
C PRO A 177 16.46 3.15 -4.28
N LYS A 178 17.18 4.17 -4.79
CA LYS A 178 18.53 4.01 -5.37
C LYS A 178 18.62 3.01 -6.55
N GLY A 179 17.49 2.53 -7.04
CA GLY A 179 17.40 1.60 -8.17
C GLY A 179 17.07 2.33 -9.49
N TRP A 180 16.33 1.62 -10.36
CA TRP A 180 15.81 2.18 -11.61
C TRP A 180 14.87 3.36 -11.35
N ASP A 181 15.03 4.45 -12.12
CA ASP A 181 14.21 5.66 -12.00
C ASP A 181 12.77 5.50 -12.57
N GLY A 182 12.44 4.31 -13.06
CA GLY A 182 11.13 3.98 -13.64
C GLY A 182 10.94 4.45 -15.08
N LYS A 183 11.92 5.10 -15.70
CA LYS A 183 11.79 5.61 -17.07
C LYS A 183 12.37 4.63 -18.07
N ALA A 184 11.71 4.53 -19.22
CA ALA A 184 12.17 3.79 -20.37
C ALA A 184 12.01 4.66 -21.62
N GLN A 185 13.04 4.70 -22.48
CA GLN A 185 12.95 5.26 -23.81
C GLN A 185 13.01 4.13 -24.83
N VAL A 186 11.88 3.91 -25.50
CA VAL A 186 11.74 2.88 -26.52
C VAL A 186 12.11 3.48 -27.87
N HIS A 187 13.08 2.90 -28.55
CA HIS A 187 13.56 3.29 -29.86
C HIS A 187 13.02 2.34 -30.93
N PHE A 188 12.56 2.89 -32.04
CA PHE A 188 12.21 2.17 -33.26
C PHE A 188 13.17 2.59 -34.38
N THR A 189 13.95 1.65 -34.88
CA THR A 189 14.93 1.86 -35.93
C THR A 189 14.57 1.04 -37.16
N VAL A 190 14.57 1.65 -38.33
CA VAL A 190 14.36 0.99 -39.63
C VAL A 190 15.56 1.23 -40.50
N SER A 191 16.03 0.19 -41.21
CA SER A 191 17.10 0.22 -42.18
C SER A 191 16.61 -0.35 -43.49
N ASP A 192 16.85 0.36 -44.62
CA ASP A 192 16.51 -0.06 -45.96
C ASP A 192 17.66 0.31 -46.93
N GLY A 193 18.45 -0.67 -47.30
CA GLY A 193 19.72 -0.42 -47.99
C GLY A 193 20.66 0.48 -47.20
N ALA A 194 21.06 1.59 -47.80
CA ALA A 194 21.93 2.59 -47.13
C ALA A 194 21.14 3.59 -46.24
N GLN A 195 19.80 3.58 -46.30
CA GLN A 195 18.98 4.49 -45.50
C GLN A 195 18.73 3.91 -44.12
N LYS A 196 18.75 4.78 -43.11
CA LYS A 196 18.41 4.45 -41.74
C LYS A 196 17.59 5.58 -41.12
N ALA A 197 16.48 5.23 -40.47
CA ALA A 197 15.66 6.15 -39.71
C ALA A 197 15.45 5.61 -38.30
N THR A 198 15.44 6.49 -37.30
CA THR A 198 15.18 6.14 -35.90
C THR A 198 14.24 7.17 -35.29
N ASP A 199 13.30 6.68 -34.50
CA ASP A 199 12.38 7.48 -33.69
C ASP A 199 12.28 6.87 -32.28
N SER A 200 11.78 7.64 -31.32
CA SER A 200 11.66 7.15 -29.96
C SER A 200 10.47 7.75 -29.20
N VAL A 201 10.04 7.05 -28.16
CA VAL A 201 9.03 7.51 -27.22
C VAL A 201 9.48 7.24 -25.79
N ALA A 202 9.26 8.21 -24.91
CA ALA A 202 9.58 8.11 -23.48
C ALA A 202 8.34 7.67 -22.69
N LEU A 203 8.55 6.67 -21.81
CA LEU A 203 7.51 6.14 -20.93
C LEU A 203 8.03 6.08 -19.50
N ARG A 204 7.10 5.93 -18.54
CA ARG A 204 7.42 5.70 -17.13
C ARG A 204 6.54 4.60 -16.56
N VAL A 205 7.11 3.74 -15.69
CA VAL A 205 6.32 2.79 -14.91
C VAL A 205 5.40 3.54 -13.96
N ALA A 206 4.14 3.14 -13.91
CA ALA A 206 3.17 3.68 -12.99
C ALA A 206 3.60 3.46 -11.53
N PRO A 207 3.33 4.39 -10.62
CA PRO A 207 3.66 4.27 -9.21
C PRO A 207 2.79 3.22 -8.51
N VAL A 208 3.29 2.66 -7.44
CA VAL A 208 2.46 2.01 -6.41
C VAL A 208 1.89 3.12 -5.52
N LEU A 209 0.58 3.12 -5.34
CA LEU A 209 -0.17 4.08 -4.55
C LEU A 209 -0.90 3.36 -3.42
N THR A 210 -1.00 4.00 -2.26
CA THR A 210 -1.83 3.56 -1.14
C THR A 210 -3.23 4.17 -1.23
N HIS A 211 -4.20 3.51 -0.61
CA HIS A 211 -5.58 3.99 -0.55
C HIS A 211 -5.75 5.13 0.45
N HIS A 212 -6.79 5.93 0.27
CA HIS A 212 -7.23 6.94 1.22
C HIS A 212 -8.73 6.78 1.53
N HIS A 213 -9.18 7.28 2.67
CA HIS A 213 -10.53 7.01 3.18
C HIS A 213 -11.69 7.65 2.38
N VAL A 214 -11.41 8.57 1.46
CA VAL A 214 -12.41 9.07 0.49
C VAL A 214 -12.73 8.04 -0.60
N GLN A 215 -11.93 7.00 -0.74
CA GLN A 215 -12.25 5.85 -1.58
C GLN A 215 -13.11 4.87 -0.75
N PRO A 216 -14.35 4.53 -1.17
CA PRO A 216 -15.18 3.54 -0.48
C PRO A 216 -14.46 2.20 -0.30
N ALA A 217 -14.62 1.58 0.86
CA ALA A 217 -14.12 0.23 1.10
C ALA A 217 -14.92 -0.79 0.27
N GLU A 218 -14.22 -1.72 -0.35
CA GLU A 218 -14.83 -2.81 -1.14
C GLU A 218 -14.67 -4.15 -0.45
N ARG A 219 -13.64 -4.31 0.38
CA ARG A 219 -13.40 -5.55 1.15
C ARG A 219 -12.65 -5.24 2.43
N VAL A 220 -13.01 -5.96 3.48
CA VAL A 220 -12.34 -5.94 4.79
C VAL A 220 -11.50 -7.20 4.94
N PHE A 221 -10.35 -7.07 5.61
CA PHE A 221 -9.45 -8.15 5.97
C PHE A 221 -9.30 -8.20 7.47
N SER A 222 -9.16 -9.39 8.02
CA SER A 222 -8.78 -9.65 9.41
C SER A 222 -8.10 -11.01 9.51
N THR A 223 -7.66 -11.39 10.69
CA THR A 223 -7.13 -12.73 10.95
C THR A 223 -8.22 -13.60 11.56
N GLY A 224 -8.34 -14.83 11.09
CA GLY A 224 -9.28 -15.82 11.60
C GLY A 224 -8.99 -16.18 13.06
N ALA A 225 -10.00 -16.76 13.69
CA ALA A 225 -9.97 -17.04 15.12
C ALA A 225 -9.33 -18.38 15.49
N ASP A 226 -9.25 -19.31 14.54
CA ASP A 226 -8.99 -20.72 14.83
C ASP A 226 -9.88 -21.20 15.99
N GLU A 227 -9.30 -21.52 17.16
CA GLU A 227 -10.03 -21.91 18.38
C GLU A 227 -10.15 -20.76 19.40
N ASP A 228 -9.66 -19.54 19.09
CA ASP A 228 -9.68 -18.39 19.98
C ASP A 228 -11.09 -17.75 20.02
N ILE A 229 -11.79 -17.93 21.14
CA ILE A 229 -13.16 -17.43 21.34
C ILE A 229 -13.19 -15.89 21.25
N ILE A 230 -12.15 -15.20 21.74
CA ILE A 230 -12.09 -13.73 21.79
C ILE A 230 -11.95 -13.16 20.39
N GLN A 231 -11.00 -13.69 19.62
CA GLN A 231 -10.83 -13.33 18.22
C GLN A 231 -12.05 -13.72 17.39
N GLY A 232 -12.68 -14.86 17.70
CA GLY A 232 -13.92 -15.31 17.05
C GLY A 232 -15.08 -14.32 17.20
N ARG A 233 -15.25 -13.74 18.39
CA ARG A 233 -16.27 -12.69 18.63
C ARG A 233 -15.92 -11.41 17.86
N PHE A 234 -14.66 -10.99 17.90
CA PHE A 234 -14.21 -9.82 17.15
C PHE A 234 -14.52 -9.98 15.65
N VAL A 235 -14.19 -11.13 15.07
CA VAL A 235 -14.46 -11.44 13.65
C VAL A 235 -15.96 -11.45 13.35
N ALA A 236 -16.77 -12.10 14.19
CA ALA A 236 -18.23 -12.17 13.99
C ALA A 236 -18.90 -10.77 14.02
N ASP A 237 -18.47 -9.91 14.94
CA ASP A 237 -18.95 -8.53 15.00
C ASP A 237 -18.44 -7.71 13.80
N LEU A 238 -17.19 -7.91 13.37
CA LEU A 238 -16.63 -7.27 12.19
C LEU A 238 -17.40 -7.62 10.91
N GLU A 239 -17.69 -8.91 10.68
CA GLU A 239 -18.49 -9.38 9.53
C GLU A 239 -19.88 -8.75 9.50
N LYS A 240 -20.56 -8.72 10.66
CA LYS A 240 -21.86 -8.07 10.81
C LYS A 240 -21.80 -6.58 10.50
N ASN A 241 -20.79 -5.88 11.00
CA ASN A 241 -20.64 -4.44 10.81
C ASN A 241 -20.22 -4.08 9.38
N ALA A 242 -19.38 -4.88 8.74
CA ALA A 242 -19.02 -4.73 7.33
C ALA A 242 -20.25 -4.88 6.42
N ALA A 243 -21.09 -5.90 6.67
CA ALA A 243 -22.35 -6.08 5.95
C ALA A 243 -23.32 -4.93 6.19
N ALA A 244 -23.43 -4.41 7.42
CA ALA A 244 -24.26 -3.26 7.76
C ALA A 244 -23.79 -1.96 7.07
N ALA A 245 -22.48 -1.85 6.80
CA ALA A 245 -21.89 -0.75 6.02
C ALA A 245 -22.10 -0.88 4.50
N GLY A 246 -22.72 -1.98 4.04
CA GLY A 246 -22.99 -2.24 2.61
C GLY A 246 -21.81 -2.82 1.85
N ILE A 247 -20.86 -3.46 2.53
CA ILE A 247 -19.77 -4.20 1.88
C ILE A 247 -20.26 -5.60 1.55
N ASP A 248 -20.43 -5.89 0.26
CA ASP A 248 -20.97 -7.17 -0.24
C ASP A 248 -19.94 -8.31 -0.19
N GLU A 249 -18.65 -8.00 -0.29
CA GLU A 249 -17.57 -8.98 -0.24
C GLU A 249 -17.39 -9.49 1.20
N PRO A 250 -17.33 -10.81 1.42
CA PRO A 250 -17.05 -11.37 2.74
C PRO A 250 -15.72 -10.85 3.30
N VAL A 251 -15.64 -10.69 4.61
CA VAL A 251 -14.36 -10.40 5.28
C VAL A 251 -13.37 -11.51 4.92
N PHE A 252 -12.20 -11.14 4.43
CA PHE A 252 -11.14 -12.10 4.18
C PHE A 252 -10.41 -12.40 5.48
N LEU A 253 -10.34 -13.66 5.86
CA LEU A 253 -9.70 -14.11 7.09
C LEU A 253 -8.38 -14.83 6.75
N PHE A 254 -7.27 -14.28 7.26
CA PHE A 254 -5.98 -14.96 7.23
C PHE A 254 -5.93 -16.08 8.27
N ASP A 255 -5.18 -17.14 7.97
CA ASP A 255 -4.98 -18.31 8.83
C ASP A 255 -3.60 -18.34 9.51
N ASN A 256 -2.98 -17.17 9.69
CA ASN A 256 -1.59 -17.04 10.16
C ASN A 256 -1.45 -16.74 11.66
N GLY A 257 -2.55 -16.55 12.39
CA GLY A 257 -2.57 -16.27 13.82
C GLY A 257 -2.09 -14.88 14.25
N ASP A 258 -1.67 -14.01 13.33
CA ASP A 258 -1.28 -12.62 13.62
C ASP A 258 -2.52 -11.71 13.59
N ILE A 259 -3.10 -11.43 14.74
CA ILE A 259 -4.33 -10.63 14.86
C ILE A 259 -4.17 -9.17 14.41
N TRP A 260 -2.95 -8.68 14.25
CA TRP A 260 -2.64 -7.30 13.84
C TRP A 260 -2.60 -7.18 12.31
N THR A 261 -3.78 -7.32 11.69
CA THR A 261 -3.89 -7.40 10.22
C THR A 261 -3.45 -6.12 9.51
N GLN A 262 -3.61 -4.95 10.14
CA GLN A 262 -3.09 -3.69 9.60
C GLN A 262 -1.57 -3.65 9.54
N ASP A 263 -0.90 -4.38 10.43
CA ASP A 263 0.53 -4.25 10.64
C ASP A 263 1.40 -4.99 9.64
N PHE A 264 0.90 -6.06 9.02
CA PHE A 264 1.75 -6.89 8.15
C PHE A 264 1.62 -6.57 6.66
N PHE A 265 0.64 -5.78 6.23
CA PHE A 265 0.54 -5.28 4.87
C PHE A 265 -0.33 -4.03 4.74
N GLU A 266 -0.12 -3.28 3.67
CA GLU A 266 -0.95 -2.15 3.26
C GLU A 266 -1.52 -2.41 1.87
N PRO A 267 -2.84 -2.41 1.67
CA PRO A 267 -3.44 -2.46 0.35
C PRO A 267 -3.20 -1.17 -0.43
N GLY A 268 -2.93 -1.34 -1.71
CA GLY A 268 -2.74 -0.24 -2.62
C GLY A 268 -3.06 -0.65 -4.06
N TYR A 269 -2.63 0.13 -5.02
CA TYR A 269 -2.85 -0.12 -6.44
C TYR A 269 -1.81 0.57 -7.32
N THR A 270 -1.75 0.13 -8.56
CA THR A 270 -1.07 0.84 -9.64
C THR A 270 -2.00 0.90 -10.84
N SER A 271 -2.02 2.01 -11.57
CA SER A 271 -2.94 2.18 -12.69
C SER A 271 -2.37 3.03 -13.82
N ILE A 272 -2.86 2.78 -15.04
CA ILE A 272 -2.55 3.54 -16.24
C ILE A 272 -3.85 3.89 -16.98
N PRO A 273 -3.82 4.90 -17.87
CA PRO A 273 -4.95 5.16 -18.77
C PRO A 273 -5.30 3.95 -19.61
N GLY A 274 -6.58 3.69 -19.79
CA GLY A 274 -7.11 2.68 -20.69
C GLY A 274 -8.29 3.22 -21.49
N PRO A 275 -8.69 2.55 -22.58
CA PRO A 275 -9.68 3.07 -23.54
C PRO A 275 -11.08 3.26 -22.95
N ASP A 276 -11.42 2.51 -21.91
CA ASP A 276 -12.74 2.49 -21.26
C ASP A 276 -12.66 2.91 -19.78
N GLY A 277 -11.54 3.49 -19.35
CA GLY A 277 -11.23 3.87 -17.99
C GLY A 277 -9.86 3.37 -17.56
N PRO A 278 -9.44 3.59 -16.30
CA PRO A 278 -8.15 3.13 -15.81
C PRO A 278 -7.97 1.60 -15.92
N ILE A 279 -6.82 1.17 -16.38
CA ILE A 279 -6.36 -0.22 -16.24
C ILE A 279 -5.65 -0.30 -14.89
N VAL A 280 -6.19 -1.10 -13.97
CA VAL A 280 -5.74 -1.16 -12.58
C VAL A 280 -5.24 -2.56 -12.23
N LEU A 281 -4.12 -2.63 -11.53
CA LEU A 281 -3.66 -3.79 -10.78
C LEU A 281 -3.62 -3.39 -9.29
N ARG A 282 -4.38 -4.08 -8.43
CA ARG A 282 -4.25 -3.94 -6.98
C ARG A 282 -2.86 -4.42 -6.55
N VAL A 283 -2.28 -3.81 -5.54
CA VAL A 283 -0.94 -4.16 -5.06
C VAL A 283 -0.95 -4.24 -3.55
N MET A 284 -0.67 -5.42 -3.01
CA MET A 284 -0.47 -5.61 -1.58
C MET A 284 0.98 -5.28 -1.23
N ILE A 285 1.18 -4.32 -0.36
CA ILE A 285 2.50 -3.84 0.06
C ILE A 285 2.82 -4.52 1.40
N ARG A 286 3.72 -5.50 1.38
CA ARG A 286 4.17 -6.17 2.61
C ARG A 286 4.90 -5.18 3.52
N SER A 287 4.65 -5.27 4.83
CA SER A 287 5.42 -4.58 5.87
C SER A 287 6.93 -4.86 5.73
N VAL A 288 7.76 -3.88 6.09
CA VAL A 288 9.23 -4.02 6.07
C VAL A 288 9.73 -4.95 7.17
N GLN A 289 8.92 -5.24 8.18
CA GLN A 289 9.29 -6.15 9.28
C GLN A 289 9.58 -7.56 8.75
N SER A 290 10.86 -7.85 8.45
CA SER A 290 11.30 -9.10 7.83
C SER A 290 10.97 -10.34 8.68
N THR A 291 10.94 -10.18 10.00
CA THR A 291 10.60 -11.25 10.96
C THR A 291 9.09 -11.49 11.10
N ARG A 292 8.25 -10.63 10.53
CA ARG A 292 6.79 -10.78 10.56
C ARG A 292 6.35 -11.68 9.41
N TYR A 293 6.18 -12.98 9.70
CA TYR A 293 5.88 -14.00 8.69
C TYR A 293 4.52 -13.84 8.04
N SER A 294 3.53 -13.35 8.78
CA SER A 294 2.18 -13.02 8.29
C SER A 294 2.20 -12.15 7.04
N GLY A 295 3.17 -11.25 6.90
CA GLY A 295 3.34 -10.45 5.69
C GLY A 295 3.62 -11.25 4.40
N ARG A 296 4.03 -12.53 4.50
CA ARG A 296 4.20 -13.41 3.33
C ARG A 296 2.87 -13.75 2.66
N ASP A 297 1.78 -13.73 3.42
CA ASP A 297 0.47 -14.17 2.95
C ASP A 297 -0.09 -13.28 1.86
N VAL A 298 0.36 -12.03 1.73
CA VAL A 298 0.01 -11.21 0.57
C VAL A 298 0.49 -11.83 -0.75
N PHE A 299 1.61 -12.57 -0.72
CA PHE A 299 2.14 -13.29 -1.89
C PHE A 299 1.49 -14.66 -2.08
N HIS A 300 1.13 -15.35 -1.00
CA HIS A 300 0.61 -16.71 -1.03
C HIS A 300 -0.91 -16.76 -1.17
N GLN A 301 -1.65 -15.94 -0.43
CA GLN A 301 -3.10 -16.00 -0.36
C GLN A 301 -3.79 -14.94 -1.23
N LEU A 302 -3.24 -13.72 -1.36
CA LEU A 302 -3.92 -12.62 -2.04
C LEU A 302 -3.49 -12.43 -3.49
N ARG A 303 -2.21 -12.65 -3.81
CA ARG A 303 -1.68 -12.41 -5.15
C ARG A 303 -2.30 -13.35 -6.19
N ASN A 304 -2.82 -12.76 -7.30
CA ASN A 304 -3.44 -13.50 -8.41
C ASN A 304 -3.34 -12.68 -9.72
N ASP A 305 -4.18 -12.97 -10.71
CA ASP A 305 -4.21 -12.24 -11.99
C ASP A 305 -4.70 -10.79 -11.91
N LYS A 306 -5.31 -10.38 -10.79
CA LYS A 306 -5.84 -9.02 -10.53
C LYS A 306 -5.16 -8.32 -9.37
N VAL A 307 -4.40 -9.03 -8.58
CA VAL A 307 -3.72 -8.56 -7.38
C VAL A 307 -2.23 -8.88 -7.49
N GLY A 308 -1.41 -7.84 -7.49
CA GLY A 308 0.03 -7.93 -7.35
C GLY A 308 0.46 -7.84 -5.88
N ALA A 309 1.72 -8.13 -5.63
CA ALA A 309 2.32 -7.93 -4.32
C ALA A 309 3.74 -7.38 -4.47
N VAL A 310 4.16 -6.57 -3.49
CA VAL A 310 5.48 -5.96 -3.46
C VAL A 310 5.99 -5.91 -2.02
N GLN A 311 7.30 -6.00 -1.85
CA GLN A 311 7.95 -5.81 -0.56
C GLN A 311 9.18 -4.92 -0.69
N HIS A 312 9.57 -4.29 0.40
CA HIS A 312 10.81 -3.53 0.53
C HIS A 312 11.56 -4.04 1.75
N HIS A 313 12.66 -4.74 1.53
CA HIS A 313 13.38 -5.41 2.60
C HIS A 313 14.05 -4.45 3.58
N GLY A 314 14.08 -4.85 4.82
CA GLY A 314 14.81 -4.21 5.91
C GLY A 314 14.55 -4.90 7.25
N ASP A 315 15.45 -4.71 8.19
CA ASP A 315 15.27 -5.11 9.58
C ASP A 315 14.45 -4.02 10.28
N GLY A 316 13.13 -4.06 10.07
CA GLY A 316 12.19 -3.10 10.63
C GLY A 316 11.81 -3.41 12.08
N ASP A 317 11.50 -2.36 12.85
CA ASP A 317 10.88 -2.46 14.16
C ASP A 317 9.39 -2.04 14.12
N THR A 318 8.79 -1.67 15.25
CA THR A 318 7.37 -1.35 15.32
C THR A 318 6.96 -0.22 14.39
N ILE A 319 7.75 0.87 14.25
CA ILE A 319 7.39 1.97 13.34
C ILE A 319 7.49 1.61 11.84
N ASP A 320 8.05 0.45 11.52
CA ASP A 320 8.12 -0.09 10.16
C ASP A 320 6.93 -0.97 9.80
N SER A 321 6.02 -1.20 10.75
CA SER A 321 4.70 -1.79 10.55
C SER A 321 3.81 -0.90 9.68
N THR A 322 2.88 -1.50 8.96
CA THR A 322 1.98 -0.76 8.08
C THR A 322 0.81 -0.08 8.80
N GLY A 323 0.56 -0.34 10.09
CA GLY A 323 -0.26 0.53 10.95
C GLY A 323 0.29 1.94 11.08
N ASN A 324 1.60 2.10 10.90
CA ASN A 324 2.25 3.41 10.83
C ASN A 324 2.22 4.04 9.42
N LEU A 325 1.19 3.74 8.62
CA LEU A 325 1.04 4.28 7.29
C LEU A 325 -0.42 4.68 7.05
N GLU A 326 -0.65 5.96 6.79
CA GLU A 326 -1.94 6.50 6.41
C GLU A 326 -1.83 7.41 5.19
N THR A 327 -2.93 7.66 4.50
CA THR A 327 -2.94 8.51 3.31
C THR A 327 -3.85 9.71 3.48
N ILE A 328 -3.26 10.92 3.49
CA ILE A 328 -4.01 12.17 3.33
C ILE A 328 -4.76 12.11 2.00
N PRO A 329 -6.09 12.30 1.98
CA PRO A 329 -6.84 12.26 0.73
C PRO A 329 -6.43 13.36 -0.26
N PRO A 330 -6.87 13.30 -1.53
CA PRO A 330 -6.52 14.27 -2.56
C PRO A 330 -6.79 15.72 -2.17
N TYR A 331 -5.89 16.63 -2.56
CA TYR A 331 -6.04 18.07 -2.28
C TYR A 331 -5.18 18.93 -3.21
N LYS A 332 -5.46 20.25 -3.19
CA LYS A 332 -4.63 21.28 -3.85
C LYS A 332 -4.14 22.27 -2.82
N TYR A 333 -2.86 22.59 -2.84
CA TYR A 333 -2.28 23.58 -1.93
C TYR A 333 -1.05 24.25 -2.53
N LYS A 334 -0.93 25.57 -2.35
CA LYS A 334 0.20 26.40 -2.85
C LYS A 334 0.55 26.14 -4.32
N GLY A 335 -0.47 26.01 -5.16
CA GLY A 335 -0.31 25.80 -6.60
C GLY A 335 0.11 24.37 -7.00
N LYS A 336 0.23 23.44 -6.06
CA LYS A 336 0.45 22.03 -6.32
C LYS A 336 -0.86 21.24 -6.21
N ASN A 337 -1.03 20.28 -7.11
CA ASN A 337 -2.12 19.31 -7.08
C ASN A 337 -1.57 17.95 -6.64
N TYR A 338 -2.24 17.32 -5.68
CA TYR A 338 -1.95 15.98 -5.18
C TYR A 338 -3.16 15.07 -5.46
N PRO A 339 -3.34 14.61 -6.70
CA PRO A 339 -4.57 13.91 -7.13
C PRO A 339 -4.77 12.54 -6.49
N ALA A 340 -3.72 11.94 -5.95
CA ALA A 340 -3.77 10.69 -5.16
C ALA A 340 -3.48 10.95 -3.67
N GLY A 341 -3.53 12.22 -3.22
CA GLY A 341 -3.16 12.56 -1.87
C GLY A 341 -1.67 12.42 -1.56
N ARG A 342 -1.34 12.33 -0.27
CA ARG A 342 0.04 12.11 0.22
C ARG A 342 0.04 11.15 1.39
N ILE A 343 1.10 10.39 1.50
CA ILE A 343 1.29 9.45 2.62
C ILE A 343 1.75 10.21 3.86
N ILE A 344 1.31 9.76 5.04
CA ILE A 344 1.91 10.11 6.33
C ILE A 344 2.46 8.85 6.98
N GLN A 345 3.59 9.01 7.67
CA GLN A 345 4.17 7.98 8.53
C GLN A 345 4.75 8.61 9.80
N GLY A 346 4.61 7.92 10.91
CA GLY A 346 5.25 8.29 12.17
C GLY A 346 6.77 8.14 12.10
N GLN A 347 7.47 8.95 12.86
CA GLN A 347 8.92 8.89 13.05
C GLN A 347 9.28 8.96 14.54
N TRP A 348 10.37 8.31 14.90
CA TRP A 348 10.92 8.40 16.25
C TRP A 348 12.18 9.25 16.26
N GLU A 349 12.15 10.39 16.91
CA GLU A 349 13.31 11.30 17.05
C GLU A 349 14.05 11.57 15.73
N GLY A 350 13.30 11.74 14.64
CA GLY A 350 13.85 11.97 13.29
C GLY A 350 14.22 10.71 12.51
N ARG A 351 14.18 9.53 13.11
CA ARG A 351 14.31 8.25 12.42
C ARG A 351 12.99 7.91 11.72
N LYS A 352 13.02 7.89 10.42
CA LYS A 352 11.88 7.54 9.57
C LYS A 352 11.81 6.04 9.34
N PRO A 353 10.61 5.48 9.12
CA PRO A 353 10.45 4.09 8.68
C PRO A 353 11.25 3.80 7.40
N LEU A 354 11.70 2.58 7.23
CA LEU A 354 12.40 2.13 6.02
C LEU A 354 11.49 2.22 4.79
N MET A 355 10.20 1.90 4.94
CA MET A 355 9.18 2.03 3.90
C MET A 355 9.07 3.46 3.35
N PHE A 356 9.37 4.48 4.14
CA PHE A 356 9.35 5.89 3.73
C PHE A 356 10.15 6.14 2.44
N ASN A 357 11.31 5.50 2.29
CA ASN A 357 12.14 5.65 1.10
C ASN A 357 11.53 4.96 -0.13
N PHE A 358 10.88 3.81 0.05
CA PHE A 358 10.17 3.11 -1.02
C PHE A 358 8.99 3.93 -1.53
N LEU A 359 8.17 4.45 -0.62
CA LEU A 359 7.02 5.29 -0.94
C LEU A 359 7.46 6.60 -1.62
N LYS A 360 8.50 7.24 -1.12
CA LYS A 360 9.11 8.44 -1.75
C LYS A 360 9.63 8.16 -3.16
N ALA A 361 10.15 6.96 -3.41
CA ALA A 361 10.62 6.57 -4.74
C ALA A 361 9.48 6.51 -5.78
N GLN A 362 8.22 6.34 -5.38
CA GLN A 362 7.06 6.36 -6.27
C GLN A 362 6.76 7.76 -6.84
N GLN A 363 7.15 8.86 -6.16
CA GLN A 363 7.09 10.27 -6.60
C GLN A 363 5.68 10.82 -6.92
N VAL A 364 4.64 10.29 -6.30
CA VAL A 364 3.26 10.79 -6.47
C VAL A 364 2.68 11.16 -5.10
N GLN A 365 2.59 10.23 -4.18
CA GLN A 365 2.15 10.45 -2.80
C GLN A 365 3.37 10.76 -1.91
N ASP A 366 4.03 11.90 -2.11
CA ASP A 366 5.28 12.26 -1.41
C ASP A 366 5.09 12.25 0.11
N PRO A 367 5.80 11.37 0.88
CA PRO A 367 5.51 11.13 2.27
C PRO A 367 5.80 12.32 3.19
N VAL A 368 4.93 12.51 4.20
CA VAL A 368 5.08 13.46 5.30
C VAL A 368 5.36 12.69 6.59
N ALA A 369 6.38 13.08 7.34
CA ALA A 369 6.71 12.47 8.62
C ALA A 369 6.05 13.22 9.78
N LEU A 370 5.38 12.48 10.69
CA LEU A 370 4.77 12.96 11.92
C LEU A 370 5.54 12.44 13.14
N ASP A 371 5.45 13.10 14.29
CA ASP A 371 6.08 12.66 15.52
C ASP A 371 5.20 11.64 16.26
N THR A 372 5.66 10.39 16.34
CA THR A 372 5.02 9.31 17.10
C THR A 372 5.91 8.75 18.20
N ALA A 373 7.04 9.39 18.51
CA ALA A 373 7.99 8.91 19.51
C ALA A 373 7.44 8.87 20.95
N TRP A 374 6.29 9.49 21.20
CA TRP A 374 5.60 9.53 22.48
C TRP A 374 4.67 8.31 22.70
N LEU A 375 4.36 7.54 21.65
CA LEU A 375 3.54 6.34 21.69
C LEU A 375 4.40 5.08 21.81
N ALA A 376 3.87 4.06 22.45
CA ALA A 376 4.57 2.79 22.67
C ALA A 376 4.64 1.96 21.38
N VAL A 377 3.56 1.90 20.64
CA VAL A 377 3.51 1.28 19.30
C VAL A 377 4.10 2.22 18.26
N GLY A 378 3.78 3.51 18.35
CA GLY A 378 4.40 4.56 17.57
C GLY A 378 3.81 4.74 16.18
N HIS A 379 2.52 4.48 16.02
CA HIS A 379 1.81 4.53 14.76
C HIS A 379 0.97 5.81 14.63
N VAL A 380 0.72 6.24 13.40
CA VAL A 380 -0.09 7.43 13.10
C VAL A 380 -1.59 7.15 13.26
N ASP A 381 -2.04 5.93 13.04
CA ASP A 381 -3.42 5.49 13.18
C ASP A 381 -3.92 5.48 14.63
N GLU A 382 -3.01 5.54 15.61
CA GLU A 382 -3.38 5.58 17.03
C GLU A 382 -4.09 6.89 17.45
N PHE A 383 -3.93 8.00 16.70
CA PHE A 383 -4.44 9.30 17.15
C PHE A 383 -5.03 10.19 16.06
N LEU A 384 -5.08 9.75 14.80
CA LEU A 384 -5.67 10.53 13.71
C LEU A 384 -6.37 9.65 12.66
N GLN A 385 -7.37 10.24 12.01
CA GLN A 385 -8.13 9.61 10.94
C GLN A 385 -8.62 10.68 9.95
N PHE A 386 -8.65 10.36 8.65
CA PHE A 386 -9.25 11.23 7.63
C PHE A 386 -10.66 10.72 7.29
N LEU A 387 -11.63 11.65 7.21
CA LEU A 387 -13.00 11.31 6.81
C LEU A 387 -13.39 12.06 5.54
N PRO A 388 -14.14 11.44 4.61
CA PRO A 388 -14.82 12.14 3.53
C PRO A 388 -15.68 13.28 4.04
N SER A 389 -15.81 14.37 3.28
CA SER A 389 -16.66 15.51 3.66
C SER A 389 -17.10 16.27 2.41
N ASP A 390 -18.28 16.88 2.46
CA ASP A 390 -18.85 17.71 1.39
C ASP A 390 -18.23 19.13 1.33
N ASN A 391 -17.20 19.41 2.14
CA ASN A 391 -16.50 20.69 2.09
C ASN A 391 -15.68 20.85 0.79
N GLU A 392 -15.15 22.06 0.53
CA GLU A 392 -14.36 22.35 -0.67
C GLU A 392 -13.12 21.44 -0.82
N ARG A 393 -12.56 20.97 0.29
CA ARG A 393 -11.41 20.06 0.33
C ARG A 393 -11.78 18.62 -0.01
N GLY A 394 -13.02 18.20 0.25
CA GLY A 394 -13.52 16.84 0.08
C GLY A 394 -13.23 15.92 1.27
N TRP A 395 -12.61 16.42 2.34
CA TRP A 395 -12.30 15.65 3.54
C TRP A 395 -12.02 16.53 4.76
N VAL A 396 -12.07 15.90 5.93
CA VAL A 396 -11.74 16.49 7.24
C VAL A 396 -10.78 15.60 8.01
N LEU A 397 -10.13 16.16 9.03
CA LEU A 397 -9.26 15.45 9.95
C LEU A 397 -9.98 15.22 11.28
N VAL A 398 -9.97 13.99 11.77
CA VAL A 398 -10.35 13.63 13.13
C VAL A 398 -9.09 13.30 13.92
N VAL A 399 -8.99 13.82 15.14
CA VAL A 399 -7.84 13.59 16.03
C VAL A 399 -8.30 13.39 17.46
N ASP A 400 -7.51 12.68 18.24
CA ASP A 400 -7.70 12.57 19.68
C ASP A 400 -7.50 13.91 20.39
N ASP A 401 -8.31 14.16 21.40
CA ASP A 401 -8.19 15.29 22.35
C ASP A 401 -8.04 14.78 23.79
N PRO A 402 -6.81 14.58 24.25
CA PRO A 402 -6.57 14.07 25.59
C PRO A 402 -6.98 15.02 26.71
N VAL A 403 -6.99 16.33 26.43
CA VAL A 403 -7.45 17.34 27.40
C VAL A 403 -8.95 17.24 27.57
N ALA A 404 -9.70 17.15 26.47
CA ALA A 404 -11.15 16.98 26.52
C ALA A 404 -11.56 15.68 27.22
N GLY A 405 -10.82 14.58 27.01
CA GLY A 405 -11.08 13.31 27.71
C GLY A 405 -10.94 13.44 29.24
N VAL A 406 -9.86 14.07 29.70
CA VAL A 406 -9.67 14.33 31.13
C VAL A 406 -10.74 15.29 31.70
N GLU A 407 -11.09 16.35 30.97
CA GLU A 407 -12.13 17.30 31.42
C GLU A 407 -13.51 16.66 31.47
N LEU A 408 -13.82 15.70 30.60
CA LEU A 408 -15.06 14.92 30.65
C LEU A 408 -15.16 14.12 31.97
N LEU A 409 -14.10 13.44 32.38
CA LEU A 409 -14.03 12.71 33.67
C LEU A 409 -14.09 13.68 34.86
N LYS A 410 -13.39 14.81 34.81
CA LYS A 410 -13.45 15.84 35.86
C LYS A 410 -14.83 16.46 35.99
N LYS A 411 -15.54 16.70 34.88
CA LYS A 411 -16.93 17.17 34.89
C LYS A 411 -17.82 16.18 35.61
N ALA A 412 -17.75 14.89 35.25
CA ALA A 412 -18.50 13.85 35.90
C ALA A 412 -18.22 13.79 37.42
N SER A 413 -17.00 13.89 37.85
CA SER A 413 -16.61 13.95 39.26
C SER A 413 -17.22 15.18 39.99
N ARG A 414 -17.14 16.38 39.38
CA ARG A 414 -17.72 17.64 39.94
C ARG A 414 -19.22 17.58 40.05
N GLU A 415 -19.91 16.86 39.18
CA GLU A 415 -21.34 16.65 39.17
C GLU A 415 -21.82 15.57 40.16
N GLY A 416 -20.89 15.00 40.94
CA GLY A 416 -21.18 14.03 42.01
C GLY A 416 -21.04 12.56 41.60
N HIS A 417 -20.60 12.29 40.41
CA HIS A 417 -20.44 10.92 39.88
C HIS A 417 -19.05 10.29 40.11
N GLY A 418 -18.17 10.95 40.88
CA GLY A 418 -16.80 10.54 41.09
C GLY A 418 -16.63 9.12 41.69
N SER A 419 -17.60 8.61 42.43
CA SER A 419 -17.62 7.25 42.99
C SER A 419 -18.12 6.17 42.02
N MET A 420 -18.60 6.54 40.83
CA MET A 420 -19.03 5.59 39.81
C MET A 420 -17.85 4.88 39.18
N LYS A 421 -18.09 3.66 38.68
CA LYS A 421 -17.05 2.90 37.94
C LYS A 421 -16.56 3.70 36.73
N ALA A 422 -15.27 3.77 36.57
CA ALA A 422 -14.65 4.40 35.41
C ALA A 422 -14.78 3.55 34.14
N LEU A 423 -14.80 2.22 34.26
CA LEU A 423 -14.99 1.27 33.17
C LEU A 423 -16.37 0.59 33.28
N SER A 424 -17.17 0.65 32.22
CA SER A 424 -18.54 0.08 32.19
C SER A 424 -18.62 -1.33 31.58
N ARG A 425 -17.53 -1.85 30.97
CA ARG A 425 -17.53 -3.17 30.33
C ARG A 425 -17.98 -4.25 31.32
N PRO A 426 -19.02 -5.04 30.99
CA PRO A 426 -19.42 -6.17 31.84
C PRO A 426 -18.41 -7.32 31.66
N HIS A 427 -18.26 -8.14 32.69
CA HIS A 427 -17.63 -9.44 32.54
C HIS A 427 -18.60 -10.40 31.86
N LEU A 428 -18.15 -11.10 30.82
CA LEU A 428 -18.92 -12.09 30.07
C LEU A 428 -18.47 -13.51 30.46
N PRO A 429 -19.19 -14.20 31.38
CA PRO A 429 -18.79 -15.53 31.86
C PRO A 429 -18.74 -16.55 30.73
N GLY A 430 -17.61 -17.30 30.64
CA GLY A 430 -17.38 -18.30 29.59
C GLY A 430 -16.92 -17.72 28.24
N GLU A 431 -16.84 -16.41 28.12
CA GLU A 431 -16.39 -15.71 26.91
C GLU A 431 -15.14 -14.86 27.16
N ASP A 432 -15.04 -14.23 28.34
CA ASP A 432 -13.85 -13.50 28.73
C ASP A 432 -12.79 -14.43 29.30
N PRO A 433 -11.48 -14.17 29.07
CA PRO A 433 -10.41 -15.00 29.60
C PRO A 433 -10.40 -14.99 31.13
N VAL A 434 -10.29 -16.16 31.73
CA VAL A 434 -10.31 -16.31 33.21
C VAL A 434 -9.09 -15.73 33.91
N GLU A 435 -7.98 -15.61 33.19
CA GLU A 435 -6.71 -15.04 33.67
C GLU A 435 -6.70 -13.51 33.69
N TYR A 436 -7.66 -12.87 33.03
CA TYR A 436 -7.78 -11.42 32.99
C TYR A 436 -8.92 -10.92 33.87
N CYS A 437 -8.76 -9.75 34.43
CA CYS A 437 -9.82 -9.08 35.15
C CYS A 437 -10.17 -7.73 34.53
N LEU A 438 -11.38 -7.26 34.79
CA LEU A 438 -11.76 -5.89 34.42
C LEU A 438 -11.39 -4.92 35.55
N PRO A 439 -10.89 -3.73 35.21
CA PRO A 439 -10.65 -2.64 36.15
C PRO A 439 -11.87 -2.30 37.00
N LYS A 440 -11.66 -1.93 38.25
CA LYS A 440 -12.74 -1.59 39.21
C LYS A 440 -12.65 -0.16 39.72
N GLU A 441 -11.69 0.60 39.25
CA GLU A 441 -11.45 1.98 39.63
C GLU A 441 -12.70 2.82 39.42
N THR A 442 -12.88 3.78 40.32
CA THR A 442 -13.88 4.84 40.15
C THR A 442 -13.29 6.01 39.36
N ILE A 443 -14.15 6.90 38.86
CA ILE A 443 -13.74 8.12 38.15
C ILE A 443 -12.69 8.90 38.99
N ASP A 444 -12.98 9.10 40.29
CA ASP A 444 -12.07 9.81 41.19
C ASP A 444 -10.72 9.11 41.40
N GLN A 445 -10.69 7.77 41.34
CA GLN A 445 -9.45 7.00 41.42
C GLN A 445 -8.62 7.15 40.14
N VAL A 446 -9.25 7.09 38.98
CA VAL A 446 -8.59 7.34 37.70
C VAL A 446 -8.00 8.76 37.66
N LEU A 447 -8.76 9.77 38.05
CA LEU A 447 -8.28 11.16 38.11
C LEU A 447 -7.10 11.37 39.08
N LYS A 448 -6.93 10.46 40.08
CA LYS A 448 -5.83 10.49 41.05
C LYS A 448 -4.62 9.65 40.61
N LEU A 449 -4.66 8.97 39.49
CA LEU A 449 -3.50 8.27 38.95
C LEU A 449 -2.32 9.22 38.81
N LYS A 450 -1.13 8.72 39.14
CA LYS A 450 0.09 9.55 39.16
C LYS A 450 0.33 10.17 37.79
N LYS A 451 0.44 11.51 37.78
CA LYS A 451 0.69 12.30 36.55
C LYS A 451 -0.38 12.19 35.47
N PHE A 452 -1.57 11.60 35.71
CA PHE A 452 -2.59 11.37 34.69
C PHE A 452 -2.89 12.64 33.86
N GLU A 453 -3.18 13.75 34.53
CA GLU A 453 -3.45 15.02 33.85
C GLU A 453 -2.24 15.56 33.06
N SER A 454 -1.02 15.46 33.63
CA SER A 454 0.17 15.98 32.96
C SER A 454 0.58 15.14 31.75
N ILE A 455 0.34 13.83 31.78
CA ILE A 455 0.54 12.92 30.67
C ILE A 455 -0.38 13.30 29.51
N ASN A 456 -1.67 13.46 29.78
CA ASN A 456 -2.65 13.83 28.77
C ASN A 456 -2.41 15.23 28.18
N LYS A 457 -1.95 16.19 28.99
CA LYS A 457 -1.48 17.48 28.47
C LYS A 457 -0.28 17.34 27.54
N MET A 458 0.67 16.47 27.87
CA MET A 458 1.82 16.19 26.99
C MET A 458 1.39 15.51 25.69
N ALA A 459 0.51 14.49 25.75
CA ALA A 459 -0.04 13.85 24.57
C ALA A 459 -0.74 14.87 23.64
N ALA A 460 -1.58 15.74 24.20
CA ALA A 460 -2.22 16.82 23.45
C ALA A 460 -1.21 17.76 22.77
N GLN A 461 -0.11 18.11 23.42
CA GLN A 461 0.94 18.94 22.82
C GLN A 461 1.62 18.24 21.64
N ARG A 462 1.84 16.93 21.71
CA ARG A 462 2.40 16.13 20.61
C ARG A 462 1.44 16.08 19.43
N ILE A 463 0.16 15.83 19.68
CA ILE A 463 -0.89 15.86 18.64
C ILE A 463 -0.98 17.23 17.99
N GLU A 464 -0.97 18.33 18.75
CA GLU A 464 -0.96 19.69 18.19
C GLU A 464 0.28 19.96 17.33
N GLY A 465 1.44 19.44 17.72
CA GLY A 465 2.65 19.51 16.89
C GLY A 465 2.47 18.84 15.53
N ASN A 466 1.82 17.68 15.50
CA ASN A 466 1.50 16.95 14.27
C ASN A 466 0.43 17.68 13.42
N ILE A 467 -0.60 18.25 14.07
CA ILE A 467 -1.61 19.10 13.39
C ILE A 467 -0.92 20.30 12.70
N ALA A 468 0.03 20.94 13.37
CA ALA A 468 0.77 22.07 12.79
C ALA A 468 1.57 21.64 11.53
N ILE A 469 2.12 20.41 11.51
CA ILE A 469 2.76 19.84 10.32
C ILE A 469 1.72 19.67 9.21
N LEU A 470 0.59 19.04 9.49
CA LEU A 470 -0.47 18.81 8.51
C LEU A 470 -1.03 20.12 7.95
N LYS A 471 -1.30 21.13 8.78
CA LYS A 471 -1.71 22.47 8.32
C LYS A 471 -0.70 23.11 7.38
N ARG A 472 0.59 23.01 7.69
CA ARG A 472 1.67 23.55 6.84
C ARG A 472 1.73 22.84 5.48
N GLU A 473 1.51 21.53 5.44
CA GLU A 473 1.65 20.67 4.25
C GLU A 473 0.39 20.67 3.37
N THR A 474 -0.80 20.88 3.95
CA THR A 474 -2.08 20.73 3.25
C THR A 474 -2.89 22.02 3.19
N GLY A 475 -2.62 23.00 4.06
CA GLY A 475 -3.47 24.17 4.23
C GLY A 475 -4.75 23.91 5.02
N LEU A 476 -4.81 22.78 5.77
CA LEU A 476 -5.91 22.43 6.66
C LEU A 476 -6.19 23.57 7.67
N THR A 477 -7.46 23.90 7.87
CA THR A 477 -7.93 24.95 8.80
C THR A 477 -8.48 24.35 10.09
N ASP A 478 -8.74 25.17 11.12
CA ASP A 478 -9.23 24.63 12.41
C ASP A 478 -10.66 24.11 12.36
N ASP A 479 -11.48 24.65 11.49
CA ASP A 479 -12.86 24.21 11.25
C ASP A 479 -12.97 22.90 10.46
N GLU A 480 -11.88 22.44 9.87
CA GLU A 480 -11.77 21.13 9.21
C GLU A 480 -11.18 20.05 10.16
N ILE A 481 -10.99 20.35 11.46
CA ILE A 481 -10.41 19.45 12.46
C ILE A 481 -11.43 19.13 13.54
N PHE A 482 -11.80 17.86 13.64
CA PHE A 482 -12.72 17.36 14.66
C PHE A 482 -11.92 16.66 15.76
N ARG A 483 -12.21 17.03 17.02
CA ARG A 483 -11.49 16.56 18.20
C ARG A 483 -12.33 15.60 19.00
N VAL A 484 -11.83 14.38 19.18
CA VAL A 484 -12.50 13.28 19.87
C VAL A 484 -11.92 13.15 21.28
N PRO A 485 -12.73 13.18 22.35
CA PRO A 485 -12.22 12.94 23.69
C PRO A 485 -11.55 11.57 23.80
N ALA A 486 -10.27 11.57 24.22
CA ALA A 486 -9.46 10.39 24.42
C ALA A 486 -8.61 10.55 25.68
N THR A 487 -8.03 9.47 26.19
CA THR A 487 -7.06 9.56 27.28
C THR A 487 -5.94 8.58 27.07
N PHE A 488 -4.75 8.95 27.50
CA PHE A 488 -3.54 8.16 27.38
C PHE A 488 -2.91 7.92 28.75
N TYR A 489 -2.20 6.82 28.90
CA TYR A 489 -1.38 6.52 30.06
C TYR A 489 -0.12 5.75 29.67
N TYR A 490 0.78 5.54 30.65
CA TYR A 490 2.01 4.80 30.43
C TYR A 490 1.74 3.34 30.04
N ALA A 491 2.33 2.87 28.95
CA ALA A 491 2.13 1.54 28.39
C ALA A 491 2.51 0.39 29.36
N PHE A 492 3.53 0.59 30.18
CA PHE A 492 4.10 -0.44 31.03
C PHE A 492 3.98 -0.08 32.53
N SER A 493 2.83 0.46 32.94
CA SER A 493 2.58 0.86 34.32
C SER A 493 1.19 0.46 34.80
N ASP A 494 1.00 0.49 36.13
CA ASP A 494 -0.26 0.13 36.82
C ASP A 494 -1.33 1.23 36.64
N GLY A 495 -1.69 1.57 35.39
CA GLY A 495 -2.77 2.51 35.10
C GLY A 495 -4.11 1.98 35.61
N TRP A 496 -4.48 0.80 35.15
CA TRP A 496 -5.60 0.05 35.64
C TRP A 496 -5.12 -1.02 36.65
N THR A 497 -5.81 -1.18 37.78
CA THR A 497 -5.51 -2.24 38.75
C THR A 497 -6.51 -3.38 38.66
N CYS A 498 -6.00 -4.58 38.56
CA CYS A 498 -6.75 -5.81 38.64
C CYS A 498 -6.40 -6.57 39.91
N ASN A 499 -7.33 -6.73 40.84
CA ASN A 499 -7.17 -7.65 41.99
C ASN A 499 -7.38 -9.10 41.52
N ILE A 500 -6.35 -9.72 40.96
CA ILE A 500 -6.32 -11.16 40.77
C ILE A 500 -6.02 -11.76 42.16
N SER A 501 -6.94 -12.51 42.76
CA SER A 501 -6.65 -13.28 43.97
C SER A 501 -5.49 -14.21 43.66
N PRO A 502 -4.41 -14.23 44.46
CA PRO A 502 -3.20 -15.00 44.15
C PRO A 502 -3.46 -16.49 44.36
N THR A 503 -3.89 -17.18 43.32
CA THR A 503 -3.72 -18.62 43.23
C THR A 503 -2.49 -18.88 42.38
N ASN A 504 -1.31 -18.86 42.99
CA ASN A 504 -0.03 -19.34 42.47
C ASN A 504 0.68 -18.56 41.35
N SER A 505 0.68 -17.23 41.37
CA SER A 505 1.63 -16.48 40.56
C SER A 505 2.55 -15.64 41.45
N THR A 506 3.86 -15.77 41.24
CA THR A 506 4.92 -15.08 42.01
C THR A 506 5.14 -13.63 41.55
N ASN A 507 4.20 -13.03 40.79
CA ASN A 507 4.27 -11.63 40.38
C ASN A 507 2.86 -10.97 40.42
N PRO A 508 2.51 -10.22 41.48
CA PRO A 508 1.27 -9.44 41.50
C PRO A 508 1.49 -8.14 40.72
N GLY A 509 0.71 -7.92 39.65
CA GLY A 509 0.51 -6.59 39.04
C GLY A 509 1.11 -6.34 37.66
N ALA A 510 1.56 -7.35 36.95
CA ALA A 510 1.90 -7.17 35.53
C ALA A 510 0.69 -7.56 34.67
N ILE A 511 0.11 -6.62 33.92
CA ILE A 511 -0.60 -6.97 32.68
C ILE A 511 0.42 -7.79 31.87
N PRO A 512 0.10 -9.03 31.42
CA PRO A 512 1.04 -9.77 30.60
C PRO A 512 1.34 -8.91 29.35
N THR A 513 2.56 -8.38 29.29
CA THR A 513 3.07 -7.89 28.01
C THR A 513 2.92 -9.05 27.03
N PRO A 514 2.43 -8.84 25.81
CA PRO A 514 2.56 -9.82 24.76
C PRO A 514 4.05 -10.19 24.71
N GLY A 515 4.38 -11.41 25.15
CA GLY A 515 5.74 -11.92 25.04
C GLY A 515 6.18 -11.82 23.60
N PRO A 516 7.47 -11.70 23.31
CA PRO A 516 7.93 -11.82 21.92
C PRO A 516 7.32 -13.13 21.39
N PHE A 517 6.54 -13.01 20.32
CA PHE A 517 5.76 -14.06 19.68
C PHE A 517 6.34 -15.46 19.96
N SER A 518 5.64 -16.26 20.77
CA SER A 518 6.01 -17.64 20.99
C SER A 518 5.77 -18.38 19.68
N THR A 519 6.84 -18.67 18.97
CA THR A 519 6.81 -19.64 17.87
C THR A 519 6.21 -20.95 18.39
N PRO A 520 5.24 -21.57 17.72
CA PRO A 520 4.83 -22.93 18.02
C PRO A 520 6.08 -23.83 17.97
N GLY A 521 6.37 -24.53 19.05
CA GLY A 521 7.46 -25.50 19.08
C GLY A 521 7.20 -26.58 18.02
N PRO A 522 8.25 -27.21 17.46
CA PRO A 522 8.09 -28.21 16.43
C PRO A 522 7.27 -29.39 16.97
N SER A 523 6.08 -29.60 16.42
CA SER A 523 5.30 -30.79 16.68
C SER A 523 6.06 -32.00 16.12
N THR A 524 6.38 -32.97 16.96
CA THR A 524 6.91 -34.25 16.55
C THR A 524 5.81 -35.08 15.87
N GLY A 525 5.66 -34.93 14.54
CA GLY A 525 4.84 -35.78 13.72
C GLY A 525 5.65 -36.93 13.13
N PRO A 526 5.04 -38.09 12.83
CA PRO A 526 5.76 -39.29 12.45
C PRO A 526 6.34 -39.21 11.03
N SER A 527 7.55 -39.76 10.86
CA SER A 527 8.29 -39.86 9.61
C SER A 527 7.51 -40.62 8.54
N LEU A 528 7.26 -40.01 7.40
CA LEU A 528 6.78 -40.69 6.20
C LEU A 528 7.92 -40.89 5.20
N SER A 529 8.06 -42.13 4.79
CA SER A 529 9.09 -42.63 3.88
C SER A 529 9.03 -42.05 2.48
N LYS A 530 10.21 -41.76 1.91
CA LYS A 530 10.44 -41.34 0.52
C LYS A 530 9.91 -42.37 -0.50
N LYS A 531 9.07 -41.91 -1.44
CA LYS A 531 8.97 -42.51 -2.76
C LYS A 531 9.29 -41.46 -3.83
N ALA A 532 10.30 -41.76 -4.63
CA ALA A 532 10.76 -40.94 -5.74
C ALA A 532 9.78 -41.05 -6.91
N VAL A 533 9.42 -39.94 -7.53
CA VAL A 533 8.88 -39.86 -8.90
C VAL A 533 9.65 -38.78 -9.65
N GLY A 534 10.06 -39.11 -10.87
CA GLY A 534 11.11 -38.48 -11.64
C GLY A 534 10.74 -37.24 -12.45
N GLY A 535 11.79 -36.48 -12.77
CA GLY A 535 12.03 -35.90 -14.06
C GLY A 535 11.37 -34.57 -14.42
N GLY A 536 11.95 -33.44 -13.97
CA GLY A 536 11.84 -32.12 -14.60
C GLY A 536 13.15 -31.34 -14.42
N PRO A 537 13.48 -30.33 -15.24
CA PRO A 537 14.84 -29.79 -15.32
C PRO A 537 15.28 -29.15 -14.01
N VAL A 538 16.35 -29.70 -13.47
CA VAL A 538 17.01 -29.29 -12.24
C VAL A 538 17.81 -28.01 -12.49
N PHE A 539 17.37 -26.89 -11.92
CA PHE A 539 18.27 -25.79 -11.67
C PHE A 539 19.23 -26.17 -10.55
N LYS A 540 20.51 -26.27 -10.85
CA LYS A 540 21.56 -26.52 -9.85
C LYS A 540 21.68 -25.31 -8.92
N ALA A 541 21.02 -25.37 -7.77
CA ALA A 541 21.41 -24.58 -6.62
C ALA A 541 22.68 -25.20 -6.04
N LYS A 542 23.79 -24.46 -6.06
CA LYS A 542 25.00 -24.83 -5.34
C LYS A 542 24.66 -24.88 -3.85
N SER A 543 24.91 -26.03 -3.25
CA SER A 543 24.83 -26.29 -1.83
C SER A 543 25.68 -25.32 -1.02
N ILE A 544 25.04 -24.49 -0.19
CA ILE A 544 25.62 -23.90 0.99
C ILE A 544 24.79 -24.42 2.17
N ILE A 545 25.06 -25.67 2.54
CA ILE A 545 24.72 -26.21 3.84
C ILE A 545 26.06 -26.53 4.50
N GLU A 546 26.62 -25.54 5.17
CA GLU A 546 27.59 -25.73 6.24
C GLU A 546 27.57 -24.49 7.14
N ALA A 547 27.37 -24.75 8.44
CA ALA A 547 27.49 -23.82 9.56
C ALA A 547 26.32 -22.84 9.81
N ALA A 548 25.16 -23.33 10.24
CA ALA A 548 24.33 -22.59 11.17
C ALA A 548 24.38 -23.30 12.54
N GLN A 549 25.30 -22.89 13.39
CA GLN A 549 25.18 -23.09 14.83
C GLN A 549 23.99 -22.28 15.34
N PRO A 550 23.20 -22.76 16.30
CA PRO A 550 22.11 -22.00 16.87
C PRO A 550 22.68 -20.84 17.69
N HIS A 551 22.75 -19.68 17.09
CA HIS A 551 22.99 -18.46 17.85
C HIS A 551 21.70 -18.14 18.60
N GLY A 552 21.85 -17.98 19.95
CA GLY A 552 20.81 -17.50 20.84
C GLY A 552 20.22 -16.14 20.33
N PRO A 553 19.17 -15.63 21.00
CA PRO A 553 18.42 -14.48 20.51
C PRO A 553 19.37 -13.34 20.18
N VAL A 554 19.38 -12.92 18.91
CA VAL A 554 20.11 -11.74 18.46
C VAL A 554 19.47 -10.56 19.17
N HIS A 555 20.13 -10.05 20.20
CA HIS A 555 19.85 -8.73 20.73
C HIS A 555 20.16 -7.72 19.62
N ILE A 556 19.15 -7.38 18.81
CA ILE A 556 19.19 -6.19 18.00
C ILE A 556 19.37 -5.04 18.99
N GLY A 557 20.44 -4.27 18.85
CA GLY A 557 20.76 -3.17 19.74
C GLY A 557 19.60 -2.16 19.80
N ARG A 558 18.65 -2.41 20.69
CA ARG A 558 17.75 -1.40 21.21
C ARG A 558 18.65 -0.33 21.82
N ARG A 559 18.76 0.84 21.21
CA ARG A 559 19.03 2.03 22.01
C ARG A 559 17.95 2.04 23.07
N GLU A 560 18.34 2.18 24.34
CA GLU A 560 17.43 2.42 25.45
C GLU A 560 16.58 3.65 25.11
N VAL A 561 15.50 3.45 24.38
CA VAL A 561 14.35 4.34 24.40
C VAL A 561 13.83 4.23 25.83
N ASP A 562 13.52 5.33 26.48
CA ASP A 562 12.97 5.32 27.84
C ASP A 562 11.54 4.75 27.78
N GLU A 563 11.43 3.42 27.59
CA GLU A 563 10.18 2.65 27.47
C GLU A 563 9.20 2.96 28.61
N LYS A 564 9.70 3.45 29.75
CA LYS A 564 8.90 3.83 30.91
C LYS A 564 8.05 5.07 30.74
N ASN A 565 8.24 5.84 29.65
CA ASN A 565 7.53 7.08 29.41
C ASN A 565 6.67 7.06 28.13
N GLN A 566 6.61 5.95 27.41
CA GLN A 566 5.76 5.82 26.22
C GLN A 566 4.31 5.54 26.61
N LEU A 567 3.37 6.07 25.80
CA LEU A 567 1.95 6.07 26.08
C LEU A 567 1.19 5.11 25.16
N VAL A 568 0.06 4.64 25.68
CA VAL A 568 -0.99 3.94 24.94
C VAL A 568 -2.35 4.54 25.31
N ALA A 569 -3.36 4.25 24.53
CA ALA A 569 -4.75 4.60 24.86
C ALA A 569 -5.14 3.99 26.22
N PHE A 570 -5.73 4.80 27.11
CA PHE A 570 -6.16 4.36 28.46
C PHE A 570 -7.56 3.75 28.44
N TYR A 571 -8.50 4.35 27.74
CA TYR A 571 -9.72 3.74 27.22
C TYR A 571 -9.48 3.35 25.76
N PRO A 572 -10.20 2.36 25.20
CA PRO A 572 -10.11 2.06 23.78
C PRO A 572 -10.16 3.32 22.90
N GLY A 573 -9.11 3.50 22.09
CA GLY A 573 -8.88 4.70 21.28
C GLY A 573 -9.79 4.76 20.07
N THR A 574 -10.89 5.49 20.14
CA THR A 574 -11.97 5.46 19.15
C THR A 574 -11.60 6.01 17.78
N VAL A 575 -10.51 6.76 17.67
CA VAL A 575 -9.95 7.24 16.40
C VAL A 575 -9.25 6.11 15.64
N ASN A 576 -8.72 5.10 16.33
CA ASN A 576 -8.18 3.88 15.72
C ASN A 576 -9.32 2.93 15.27
N GLY A 577 -10.23 3.46 14.46
CA GLY A 577 -11.37 2.78 13.86
C GLY A 577 -11.24 2.70 12.34
N VAL A 578 -12.16 1.97 11.70
CA VAL A 578 -12.16 1.73 10.25
C VAL A 578 -13.27 2.54 9.58
N VAL A 579 -12.91 3.34 8.57
CA VAL A 579 -13.88 4.02 7.69
C VAL A 579 -14.34 3.02 6.63
N LEU A 580 -15.59 2.56 6.73
CA LEU A 580 -16.13 1.53 5.83
C LEU A 580 -16.92 2.12 4.66
N ALA A 581 -17.66 3.19 4.90
CA ALA A 581 -18.45 3.88 3.87
C ALA A 581 -18.44 5.39 4.11
N ASP A 582 -19.02 6.16 3.20
CA ASP A 582 -19.01 7.64 3.21
C ASP A 582 -19.58 8.29 4.48
N SER A 583 -20.30 7.54 5.30
CA SER A 583 -20.89 8.04 6.55
C SER A 583 -20.83 7.02 7.69
N PHE A 584 -20.00 5.98 7.55
CA PHE A 584 -19.95 4.87 8.50
C PHE A 584 -18.51 4.61 8.98
N VAL A 585 -18.30 4.76 10.29
CA VAL A 585 -17.05 4.38 10.98
C VAL A 585 -17.33 3.26 11.96
N LEU A 586 -16.54 2.20 11.92
CA LEU A 586 -16.48 1.16 12.93
C LEU A 586 -15.34 1.49 13.89
N ALA A 587 -15.69 1.84 15.13
CA ALA A 587 -14.72 2.25 16.14
C ALA A 587 -14.68 1.28 17.32
N PRO A 588 -13.55 1.20 18.05
CA PRO A 588 -13.50 0.49 19.33
C PRO A 588 -14.52 1.08 20.32
N LYS A 589 -15.15 0.20 21.10
CA LYS A 589 -16.06 0.65 22.14
C LYS A 589 -15.29 1.17 23.33
N PRO A 590 -15.46 2.46 23.72
CA PRO A 590 -14.62 3.06 24.76
C PRO A 590 -14.91 2.52 26.17
N TRP A 591 -16.11 1.95 26.41
CA TRP A 591 -16.51 1.43 27.72
C TRP A 591 -16.30 2.43 28.85
N GLY A 592 -16.58 3.72 28.58
CA GLY A 592 -16.47 4.80 29.55
C GLY A 592 -17.46 4.68 30.72
N PRO A 593 -17.40 5.62 31.68
CA PRO A 593 -18.36 5.66 32.78
C PRO A 593 -19.79 5.83 32.27
N VAL A 594 -20.74 5.05 32.85
CA VAL A 594 -22.17 5.16 32.54
C VAL A 594 -22.83 6.06 33.54
N ILE A 595 -23.35 7.22 33.11
CA ILE A 595 -24.08 8.21 33.90
C ILE A 595 -25.44 8.38 33.26
N ASP A 596 -26.50 8.32 34.07
CA ASP A 596 -27.90 8.39 33.62
C ASP A 596 -28.26 7.40 32.49
N GLY A 597 -27.58 6.25 32.47
CA GLY A 597 -27.79 5.18 31.49
C GLY A 597 -26.99 5.33 30.20
N GLU A 598 -26.15 6.36 30.06
CA GLU A 598 -25.32 6.60 28.87
C GLU A 598 -23.80 6.54 29.20
N ASP A 599 -23.03 5.87 28.35
CA ASP A 599 -21.56 5.96 28.37
C ASP A 599 -21.16 7.36 27.90
N ILE A 600 -20.58 8.15 28.81
CA ILE A 600 -20.28 9.57 28.55
C ILE A 600 -19.18 9.76 27.52
N ILE A 601 -18.23 8.81 27.39
CA ILE A 601 -17.17 8.87 26.37
C ILE A 601 -17.77 8.49 25.01
N ALA A 602 -18.48 7.38 24.93
CA ALA A 602 -19.12 6.95 23.67
C ALA A 602 -20.05 8.04 23.12
N LYS A 603 -20.86 8.68 23.99
CA LYS A 603 -21.73 9.79 23.60
C LYS A 603 -20.95 10.98 23.02
N ALA A 604 -19.88 11.42 23.69
CA ALA A 604 -19.07 12.54 23.24
C ALA A 604 -18.35 12.23 21.92
N VAL A 605 -17.92 10.98 21.70
CA VAL A 605 -17.38 10.48 20.43
C VAL A 605 -18.44 10.58 19.34
N GLN A 606 -19.65 10.01 19.56
CA GLN A 606 -20.74 10.05 18.59
C GLN A 606 -21.14 11.48 18.23
N GLU A 607 -21.22 12.39 19.20
CA GLU A 607 -21.51 13.81 18.97
C GLU A 607 -20.42 14.48 18.11
N THR A 608 -19.16 14.09 18.26
CA THR A 608 -18.05 14.63 17.47
C THR A 608 -18.11 14.14 16.03
N TYR A 609 -18.27 12.85 15.83
CA TYR A 609 -18.40 12.27 14.48
C TYR A 609 -19.68 12.74 13.77
N ALA A 610 -20.79 12.91 14.51
CA ALA A 610 -22.03 13.46 13.94
C ALA A 610 -21.85 14.89 13.40
N ARG A 611 -21.01 15.74 14.04
CA ARG A 611 -20.65 17.06 13.50
C ARG A 611 -19.86 16.95 12.20
N ALA A 612 -19.10 15.87 12.00
CA ALA A 612 -18.42 15.55 10.74
C ALA A 612 -19.33 14.81 9.74
N SER A 613 -20.64 14.66 10.04
CA SER A 613 -21.63 13.93 9.23
C SER A 613 -21.40 12.42 9.17
N PHE A 614 -20.79 11.84 10.22
CA PHE A 614 -20.53 10.40 10.32
C PHE A 614 -21.33 9.73 11.44
N ASN A 615 -21.75 8.50 11.18
CA ASN A 615 -22.28 7.58 12.17
C ASN A 615 -21.15 6.68 12.68
N VAL A 616 -21.07 6.52 13.99
CA VAL A 616 -20.12 5.61 14.64
C VAL A 616 -20.86 4.41 15.17
N THR A 617 -20.44 3.23 14.74
CA THR A 617 -20.81 1.95 15.36
C THR A 617 -19.63 1.47 16.19
N PHE A 618 -19.90 1.01 17.40
CA PHE A 618 -18.86 0.54 18.31
C PHE A 618 -18.77 -0.99 18.31
N GLN A 619 -17.54 -1.49 18.32
CA GLN A 619 -17.21 -2.90 18.46
C GLN A 619 -16.41 -3.14 19.72
N ASP A 620 -16.72 -4.21 20.47
CA ASP A 620 -15.92 -4.62 21.63
C ASP A 620 -14.63 -5.29 21.16
N ASP A 621 -13.52 -4.67 21.45
CA ASP A 621 -12.17 -5.16 21.17
C ASP A 621 -11.28 -5.20 22.42
N TRP A 622 -11.89 -5.05 23.61
CA TRP A 622 -11.17 -4.94 24.88
C TRP A 622 -10.14 -6.04 25.08
N PHE A 623 -10.54 -7.30 24.96
CA PHE A 623 -9.62 -8.43 25.17
C PHE A 623 -8.93 -8.90 23.90
N SER A 624 -9.47 -8.64 22.73
CA SER A 624 -8.84 -9.06 21.48
C SER A 624 -7.67 -8.14 21.08
N HIS A 625 -7.82 -6.82 21.24
CA HIS A 625 -6.85 -5.85 20.72
C HIS A 625 -6.43 -4.80 21.76
N HIS A 626 -7.36 -4.16 22.50
CA HIS A 626 -7.05 -3.05 23.40
C HIS A 626 -6.00 -3.42 24.49
N VAL A 627 -6.17 -4.57 25.16
CA VAL A 627 -5.17 -5.03 26.16
C VAL A 627 -3.81 -5.36 25.52
N GLY A 628 -3.77 -5.56 24.19
CA GLY A 628 -2.57 -5.74 23.40
C GLY A 628 -1.96 -4.43 22.87
N MET A 629 -2.47 -3.27 23.30
CA MET A 629 -2.04 -1.93 22.91
C MET A 629 -2.38 -1.52 21.47
N GLY A 630 -3.44 -2.08 20.88
CA GLY A 630 -4.01 -1.68 19.59
C GLY A 630 -5.51 -1.80 19.63
N GLU A 631 -6.19 -1.49 18.53
CA GLU A 631 -7.65 -1.37 18.47
C GLU A 631 -8.20 -2.00 17.18
N VAL A 632 -9.48 -1.71 16.87
CA VAL A 632 -10.21 -2.24 15.70
C VAL A 632 -9.45 -2.02 14.39
N HIS A 633 -8.85 -0.84 14.15
CA HIS A 633 -8.07 -0.57 12.94
C HIS A 633 -6.85 -1.48 12.85
N CYS A 634 -6.09 -1.61 13.94
CA CYS A 634 -4.92 -2.48 14.00
C CYS A 634 -5.24 -3.95 13.69
N GLY A 635 -6.45 -4.42 14.08
CA GLY A 635 -6.95 -5.78 13.83
C GLY A 635 -7.55 -6.01 12.44
N THR A 636 -7.62 -4.97 11.60
CA THR A 636 -8.28 -5.02 10.30
C THR A 636 -7.45 -4.38 9.21
N ASN A 637 -7.86 -4.58 7.97
CA ASN A 637 -7.37 -3.83 6.83
C ASN A 637 -8.45 -3.71 5.77
N THR A 638 -8.34 -2.79 4.81
CA THR A 638 -9.33 -2.61 3.76
C THR A 638 -8.69 -2.35 2.42
N TRP A 639 -9.12 -3.01 1.36
CA TRP A 639 -8.92 -2.44 0.06
C TRP A 639 -10.13 -1.62 -0.38
N ARG A 640 -9.88 -0.62 -1.23
CA ARG A 640 -10.86 0.39 -1.58
C ARG A 640 -11.01 0.51 -3.09
N THR A 641 -11.97 1.29 -3.57
CA THR A 641 -12.15 1.58 -4.99
C THR A 641 -10.88 2.16 -5.61
N THR A 642 -10.68 1.93 -6.90
CA THR A 642 -9.43 2.26 -7.62
C THR A 642 -9.66 3.11 -8.87
N ASP A 643 -10.75 3.85 -8.92
CA ASP A 643 -11.17 4.70 -10.06
C ASP A 643 -10.46 6.05 -10.13
N THR A 644 -9.64 6.38 -9.14
CA THR A 644 -8.94 7.65 -9.04
C THR A 644 -7.88 7.82 -10.14
N LYS A 645 -8.01 8.87 -10.93
CA LYS A 645 -6.98 9.31 -11.87
C LYS A 645 -5.92 10.13 -11.13
N TRP A 646 -4.76 9.55 -10.95
CA TRP A 646 -3.62 10.21 -10.31
C TRP A 646 -2.73 11.00 -11.29
N TRP A 647 -2.95 10.86 -12.61
CA TRP A 647 -2.20 11.49 -13.69
C TRP A 647 -2.90 12.68 -14.31
#